data_1acd4a92192c4abd21710f6f09778e5c
#
_entry.id   1acd4a92192c4abd21710f6f09778e5c
#
_cell.length_a   1.000
_cell.length_b   1.000
_cell.length_c   1.000
_cell.angle_alpha   90.00
_cell.angle_beta   90.00
_cell.angle_gamma   90.00
#
_symmetry.space_group_name_H-M   'P 1'
#
loop_
_entity.id
_entity.type
_entity.pdbx_description
1 polymer ?
#
loop_
_entity_poly.entity_id
_entity_poly.type
_entity_poly.pdbx_seq_one_letter_code
_entity_poly.pdbx_strand_id
1 'polypeptide(L)'
;MFAHRLCSALLVLAVSTAARAQSTTEDFKWLTGTQAVTGYEGALSMKLMDALKAMHPQRDSIGNVTVQFGSGAPHRLIATSIDEPGYVVSHIEPDGYLRVQRLPQTGLPPHYNEMQNAQPMLVGTREGKELPAVVAGLSIHLTPGRANVPDPDDIDNMYIDMGAKTEADVLRSGVDVLSPLAAARSLLRVGPHRWAGTAVGDRFGSAILLQLARALAAKPGTGTTTIAFVTQQYATSRGLTRVLEVEHPDEVVFVGRGRKEIARQARSGEEAAALPALGSGAIALGTPATWFGSAMTSSPAAPFLQRGYGPAIALPTRTLHAGVPLLYPLTAGEMLDDRDLDALLVSLEKYVGTATTPSQNAPAIAATPYPSPAAKPASTPDIAETLRTLTESYGVSEVEAMPREAVARLLPPWVHPETDAAGNLIVRFGNGSKPSAVFMAHTDELGFRVKSINADGSLALDNKGGGSPAFFWGHPALLHTSAGMLGAVVALPDGFDTAKFHFPADFRVAATLNVGAGSADEVAALGIKVGDFVTIPKRMNTLVDGRVSVRSLDDRVGCTAMVQAVWALGKDFHRDVTFVWSTREELGLLGAAAFAEAAAKAGATPKTVFAIDTFVSSDTPLESHRFADGKLGEGFVVRAIDGSNIVPWADVQRVEAIAKKHTIPVQHGVTGGGNDGATFVRYGATDVALSWPLRYAHSPAELIDMRDVRALADIVTALSREW
;
A
#
# COMPACT_ATOMS: atom_id res chain seq x y z
N MET A 1 -4.58 58.99 -4.06
CA MET A 1 -3.94 58.35 -2.92
C MET A 1 -4.84 57.35 -2.16
N PHE A 2 -6.17 57.53 -2.12
CA PHE A 2 -7.10 56.64 -1.43
C PHE A 2 -7.37 55.33 -2.18
N ALA A 3 -7.39 55.33 -3.50
CA ALA A 3 -7.68 54.11 -4.29
C ALA A 3 -6.55 53.05 -4.25
N HIS A 4 -5.29 53.46 -4.12
CA HIS A 4 -4.15 52.54 -4.04
C HIS A 4 -4.07 51.78 -2.69
N ARG A 5 -4.54 52.39 -1.58
CA ARG A 5 -4.53 51.71 -0.26
C ARG A 5 -5.66 50.70 -0.10
N LEU A 6 -6.81 50.89 -0.80
CA LEU A 6 -7.90 49.90 -0.78
C LEU A 6 -7.55 48.62 -1.59
N CYS A 7 -6.91 48.80 -2.77
CA CYS A 7 -6.46 47.65 -3.55
C CYS A 7 -5.37 46.81 -2.84
N SER A 8 -4.45 47.49 -2.14
CA SER A 8 -3.39 46.78 -1.39
C SER A 8 -3.95 46.01 -0.19
N ALA A 9 -4.95 46.55 0.52
CA ALA A 9 -5.59 45.87 1.63
C ALA A 9 -6.45 44.66 1.18
N LEU A 10 -7.18 44.78 0.07
CA LEU A 10 -7.93 43.68 -0.53
C LEU A 10 -7.03 42.60 -1.12
N LEU A 11 -5.88 42.99 -1.72
CA LEU A 11 -4.91 42.00 -2.22
C LEU A 11 -4.22 41.24 -1.09
N VAL A 12 -3.90 41.88 0.04
CA VAL A 12 -3.31 41.24 1.22
C VAL A 12 -4.31 40.31 1.91
N LEU A 13 -5.61 40.70 1.99
CA LEU A 13 -6.64 39.81 2.51
C LEU A 13 -6.90 38.62 1.59
N ALA A 14 -6.94 38.80 0.27
CA ALA A 14 -7.14 37.70 -0.68
C ALA A 14 -5.94 36.73 -0.72
N VAL A 15 -4.70 37.23 -0.60
CA VAL A 15 -3.50 36.42 -0.54
C VAL A 15 -3.45 35.65 0.80
N SER A 16 -3.87 36.24 1.91
CA SER A 16 -3.89 35.55 3.21
C SER A 16 -4.96 34.44 3.28
N THR A 17 -6.10 34.62 2.64
CA THR A 17 -7.16 33.58 2.61
C THR A 17 -6.81 32.43 1.67
N ALA A 18 -6.23 32.70 0.50
CA ALA A 18 -5.80 31.66 -0.43
C ALA A 18 -4.59 30.84 0.13
N ALA A 19 -3.65 31.50 0.78
CA ALA A 19 -2.51 30.82 1.44
C ALA A 19 -2.95 29.92 2.60
N ARG A 20 -4.08 30.25 3.27
CA ARG A 20 -4.61 29.49 4.39
C ARG A 20 -5.34 28.22 3.94
N ALA A 21 -6.02 28.25 2.81
CA ALA A 21 -6.70 27.09 2.23
C ALA A 21 -5.74 25.97 1.80
N GLN A 22 -4.66 26.37 1.19
CA GLN A 22 -3.61 25.47 0.74
C GLN A 22 -2.86 24.83 1.94
N SER A 23 -2.82 25.52 3.07
CA SER A 23 -2.08 25.09 4.26
C SER A 23 -2.62 23.85 4.94
N THR A 24 -3.94 23.63 5.05
CA THR A 24 -4.52 22.48 5.76
C THR A 24 -4.24 21.15 5.02
N THR A 25 -4.42 21.15 3.71
CA THR A 25 -4.10 19.97 2.88
C THR A 25 -2.61 19.67 2.87
N GLU A 26 -1.75 20.70 2.78
CA GLU A 26 -0.31 20.48 2.83
C GLU A 26 0.16 20.04 4.22
N ASP A 27 -0.39 20.61 5.30
CA ASP A 27 -0.12 20.15 6.67
C ASP A 27 -0.48 18.67 6.81
N PHE A 28 -1.65 18.27 6.33
CA PHE A 28 -2.10 16.88 6.43
C PHE A 28 -1.21 15.91 5.65
N LYS A 29 -0.74 16.30 4.45
CA LYS A 29 0.19 15.50 3.64
C LYS A 29 1.53 15.25 4.35
N TRP A 30 2.19 16.29 4.86
CA TRP A 30 3.48 16.08 5.51
C TRP A 30 3.36 15.40 6.87
N LEU A 31 2.26 15.64 7.61
CA LEU A 31 1.96 14.96 8.86
C LEU A 31 1.80 13.44 8.63
N THR A 32 0.94 13.04 7.69
CA THR A 32 0.73 11.62 7.35
C THR A 32 1.95 11.00 6.68
N GLY A 33 2.71 11.78 5.90
CA GLY A 33 3.94 11.36 5.24
C GLY A 33 5.15 11.21 6.16
N THR A 34 5.03 11.53 7.48
CA THR A 34 6.14 11.42 8.44
C THR A 34 5.89 10.28 9.41
N GLN A 35 6.82 9.31 9.45
CA GLN A 35 6.79 8.22 10.43
C GLN A 35 7.00 8.77 11.84
N ALA A 36 6.19 8.30 12.79
CA ALA A 36 6.30 8.67 14.20
C ALA A 36 5.79 7.54 15.10
N VAL A 37 6.46 6.40 15.03
CA VAL A 37 6.16 5.26 15.90
C VAL A 37 6.34 5.65 17.36
N THR A 38 5.48 5.16 18.23
CA THR A 38 5.51 5.45 19.68
C THR A 38 6.93 5.31 20.26
N GLY A 39 7.47 6.38 20.83
CA GLY A 39 8.84 6.47 21.34
C GLY A 39 9.89 6.92 20.30
N TYR A 40 9.49 7.07 19.03
CA TYR A 40 10.36 7.48 17.91
C TYR A 40 9.82 8.72 17.18
N GLU A 41 9.05 9.55 17.84
CA GLU A 41 8.36 10.72 17.27
C GLU A 41 9.30 11.90 16.98
N GLY A 42 10.60 11.78 17.25
CA GLY A 42 11.56 12.88 17.21
C GLY A 42 11.55 13.67 15.89
N ALA A 43 11.47 13.01 14.75
CA ALA A 43 11.43 13.66 13.44
C ALA A 43 10.16 14.51 13.26
N LEU A 44 9.00 14.00 13.68
CA LEU A 44 7.73 14.73 13.61
C LEU A 44 7.71 15.89 14.61
N SER A 45 8.23 15.71 15.84
CA SER A 45 8.39 16.79 16.81
C SER A 45 9.22 17.96 16.25
N MET A 46 10.32 17.66 15.56
CA MET A 46 11.16 18.70 14.94
C MET A 46 10.46 19.43 13.80
N LYS A 47 9.71 18.73 12.97
CA LYS A 47 8.89 19.36 11.92
C LYS A 47 7.79 20.26 12.51
N LEU A 48 7.17 19.85 13.61
CA LEU A 48 6.21 20.69 14.35
C LEU A 48 6.88 21.94 14.95
N MET A 49 8.06 21.81 15.53
CA MET A 49 8.85 22.95 15.98
C MET A 49 9.11 23.96 14.86
N ASP A 50 9.48 23.50 13.66
CA ASP A 50 9.69 24.38 12.52
C ASP A 50 8.38 25.01 12.00
N ALA A 51 7.31 24.25 11.90
CA ALA A 51 6.00 24.76 11.50
C ALA A 51 5.43 25.83 12.42
N LEU A 52 5.78 25.77 13.70
CA LEU A 52 5.32 26.68 14.75
C LEU A 52 6.35 27.75 15.14
N LYS A 53 7.54 27.79 14.50
CA LYS A 53 8.68 28.62 14.93
C LYS A 53 8.36 30.10 15.17
N ALA A 54 7.44 30.69 14.38
CA ALA A 54 7.00 32.07 14.54
C ALA A 54 6.16 32.30 15.82
N MET A 55 5.72 31.24 16.47
CA MET A 55 4.91 31.24 17.69
C MET A 55 5.71 30.86 18.95
N HIS A 56 7.03 30.75 18.81
CA HIS A 56 7.95 30.40 19.89
C HIS A 56 7.64 29.08 20.62
N PRO A 57 7.52 27.96 19.91
CA PRO A 57 7.22 26.67 20.52
C PRO A 57 8.33 26.22 21.47
N GLN A 58 7.93 25.42 22.47
CA GLN A 58 8.85 24.75 23.40
C GLN A 58 8.82 23.26 23.14
N ARG A 59 9.97 22.60 23.25
CA ARG A 59 10.06 21.14 23.15
C ARG A 59 10.67 20.58 24.43
N ASP A 60 10.00 19.65 25.09
CA ASP A 60 10.52 19.00 26.28
C ASP A 60 11.44 17.81 25.98
N SER A 61 11.98 17.19 27.06
CA SER A 61 12.95 16.09 26.95
C SER A 61 12.39 14.80 26.36
N ILE A 62 11.08 14.59 26.41
CA ILE A 62 10.45 13.40 25.80
C ILE A 62 9.85 13.67 24.41
N GLY A 63 9.99 14.91 23.94
CA GLY A 63 9.62 15.29 22.58
C GLY A 63 8.27 15.97 22.42
N ASN A 64 7.52 16.24 23.49
CA ASN A 64 6.30 17.03 23.40
C ASN A 64 6.61 18.45 22.88
N VAL A 65 5.74 18.97 22.04
CA VAL A 65 5.84 20.34 21.51
C VAL A 65 4.66 21.14 22.03
N THR A 66 4.93 22.26 22.71
CA THR A 66 3.91 23.15 23.26
C THR A 66 4.06 24.58 22.73
N VAL A 67 2.95 25.30 22.61
CA VAL A 67 2.91 26.73 22.31
C VAL A 67 1.76 27.36 23.06
N GLN A 68 2.03 28.56 23.69
CA GLN A 68 1.06 29.24 24.53
C GLN A 68 0.59 30.56 23.92
N PHE A 69 -0.68 30.86 24.08
CA PHE A 69 -1.33 32.09 23.61
C PHE A 69 -2.16 32.74 24.68
N GLY A 70 -2.25 34.06 24.67
CA GLY A 70 -3.05 34.85 25.61
C GLY A 70 -2.45 34.90 27.02
N SER A 71 -3.24 35.29 27.99
CA SER A 71 -2.87 35.38 29.40
C SER A 71 -4.10 35.41 30.28
N GLY A 72 -3.94 35.00 31.55
CA GLY A 72 -4.99 34.99 32.56
C GLY A 72 -5.86 33.71 32.54
N ALA A 73 -6.85 33.72 33.44
CA ALA A 73 -7.76 32.56 33.57
C ALA A 73 -8.93 32.61 32.58
N PRO A 74 -9.48 31.45 32.19
CA PRO A 74 -8.99 30.11 32.52
C PRO A 74 -7.76 29.72 31.70
N HIS A 75 -6.91 28.86 32.25
CA HIS A 75 -5.83 28.20 31.53
C HIS A 75 -6.36 26.92 30.89
N ARG A 76 -6.40 26.88 29.56
CA ARG A 76 -6.87 25.74 28.76
C ARG A 76 -5.68 25.03 28.13
N LEU A 77 -5.63 23.71 28.27
CA LEU A 77 -4.74 22.82 27.51
C LEU A 77 -5.53 22.15 26.40
N ILE A 78 -5.14 22.39 25.14
CA ILE A 78 -5.68 21.69 23.97
C ILE A 78 -4.57 20.79 23.45
N ALA A 79 -4.70 19.47 23.63
CA ALA A 79 -3.65 18.51 23.33
C ALA A 79 -4.05 17.50 22.25
N THR A 80 -3.09 17.02 21.49
CA THR A 80 -3.25 15.91 20.53
C THR A 80 -2.03 15.01 20.55
N SER A 81 -2.21 13.71 20.30
CA SER A 81 -1.09 12.78 20.10
C SER A 81 -0.41 12.99 18.74
N ILE A 82 0.88 12.64 18.67
CA ILE A 82 1.64 12.62 17.42
C ILE A 82 2.22 11.24 17.10
N ASP A 83 2.08 10.27 17.99
CA ASP A 83 2.55 8.91 17.77
C ASP A 83 1.54 8.05 16.99
N GLU A 84 2.04 6.94 16.46
CA GLU A 84 1.30 5.92 15.73
C GLU A 84 1.73 4.53 16.15
N PRO A 85 0.91 3.49 15.91
CA PRO A 85 1.30 2.11 16.13
C PRO A 85 2.46 1.67 15.23
N GLY A 86 3.26 0.73 15.73
CA GLY A 86 4.36 0.15 14.98
C GLY A 86 5.15 -0.87 15.78
N TYR A 87 6.31 -1.20 15.26
CA TYR A 87 7.20 -2.21 15.78
C TYR A 87 8.62 -1.65 15.90
N VAL A 88 9.48 -2.42 16.56
CA VAL A 88 10.94 -2.22 16.52
C VAL A 88 11.62 -3.52 16.13
N VAL A 89 12.75 -3.41 15.46
CA VAL A 89 13.63 -4.56 15.19
C VAL A 89 14.13 -5.12 16.52
N SER A 90 13.84 -6.37 16.79
CA SER A 90 14.30 -7.09 18.00
C SER A 90 15.53 -7.95 17.76
N HIS A 91 15.70 -8.44 16.52
CA HIS A 91 16.81 -9.29 16.10
C HIS A 91 16.99 -9.23 14.58
N ILE A 92 18.20 -9.48 14.12
CA ILE A 92 18.52 -9.60 12.70
C ILE A 92 18.98 -11.02 12.47
N GLU A 93 18.29 -11.76 11.61
CA GLU A 93 18.63 -13.15 11.29
C GLU A 93 19.89 -13.22 10.40
N PRO A 94 20.66 -14.30 10.44
CA PRO A 94 21.88 -14.42 9.61
C PRO A 94 21.65 -14.28 8.10
N ASP A 95 20.45 -14.62 7.63
CA ASP A 95 20.00 -14.52 6.23
C ASP A 95 19.39 -13.15 5.87
N GLY A 96 19.47 -12.18 6.79
CA GLY A 96 19.08 -10.78 6.57
C GLY A 96 17.61 -10.46 6.82
N TYR A 97 16.79 -11.41 7.26
CA TYR A 97 15.44 -11.11 7.75
C TYR A 97 15.49 -10.40 9.09
N LEU A 98 14.54 -9.48 9.34
CA LEU A 98 14.38 -8.83 10.63
C LEU A 98 13.27 -9.52 11.42
N ARG A 99 13.54 -9.78 12.70
CA ARG A 99 12.52 -10.09 13.70
C ARG A 99 12.07 -8.80 14.35
N VAL A 100 10.82 -8.74 14.73
CA VAL A 100 10.23 -7.53 15.29
C VAL A 100 9.55 -7.79 16.61
N GLN A 101 9.50 -6.75 17.43
CA GLN A 101 8.74 -6.70 18.67
C GLN A 101 7.72 -5.58 18.61
N ARG A 102 6.49 -5.86 19.04
CA ARG A 102 5.49 -4.81 19.29
C ARG A 102 5.95 -3.92 20.43
N LEU A 103 5.78 -2.64 20.26
CA LEU A 103 5.94 -1.70 21.35
C LEU A 103 4.83 -1.89 22.41
N PRO A 104 5.03 -1.45 23.66
CA PRO A 104 4.00 -1.55 24.70
C PRO A 104 2.86 -0.55 24.43
N GLN A 105 2.10 -0.81 23.40
CA GLN A 105 0.98 0.01 22.92
C GLN A 105 -0.36 -0.60 23.32
N THR A 106 -1.31 0.27 23.69
CA THR A 106 -2.67 -0.12 24.08
C THR A 106 -3.67 0.31 23.02
N GLY A 107 -4.82 -0.38 22.96
CA GLY A 107 -5.93 0.00 22.07
C GLY A 107 -5.80 -0.47 20.62
N LEU A 108 -4.83 -1.35 20.31
CA LEU A 108 -4.74 -1.96 18.99
C LEU A 108 -5.88 -2.95 18.78
N PRO A 109 -6.41 -3.05 17.54
CA PRO A 109 -7.47 -4.01 17.23
C PRO A 109 -6.95 -5.44 17.28
N PRO A 110 -7.84 -6.44 17.45
CA PRO A 110 -7.55 -7.82 17.11
C PRO A 110 -7.03 -7.90 15.66
N HIS A 111 -6.22 -8.89 15.36
CA HIS A 111 -5.68 -9.13 14.01
C HIS A 111 -4.78 -8.00 13.46
N TYR A 112 -4.22 -7.16 14.35
CA TYR A 112 -3.36 -6.04 13.91
C TYR A 112 -2.10 -6.54 13.16
N ASN A 113 -1.48 -7.64 13.60
CA ASN A 113 -0.32 -8.20 12.90
C ASN A 113 -0.73 -8.84 11.57
N GLU A 114 -1.86 -9.58 11.56
CA GLU A 114 -2.35 -10.24 10.35
C GLU A 114 -2.68 -9.23 9.23
N MET A 115 -3.18 -8.03 9.57
CA MET A 115 -3.38 -6.95 8.61
C MET A 115 -2.09 -6.46 7.94
N GLN A 116 -0.92 -6.73 8.53
CA GLN A 116 0.38 -6.38 7.96
C GLN A 116 0.94 -7.48 7.06
N ASN A 117 0.32 -8.67 7.00
CA ASN A 117 0.81 -9.81 6.24
C ASN A 117 0.97 -9.48 4.76
N ALA A 118 2.16 -9.72 4.22
CA ALA A 118 2.56 -9.41 2.84
C ALA A 118 2.38 -7.93 2.44
N GLN A 119 2.39 -7.01 3.41
CA GLN A 119 2.25 -5.57 3.17
C GLN A 119 3.60 -4.86 3.11
N PRO A 120 3.68 -3.75 2.36
CA PRO A 120 4.86 -2.91 2.37
C PRO A 120 4.98 -2.14 3.69
N MET A 121 6.20 -2.08 4.22
CA MET A 121 6.57 -1.37 5.45
C MET A 121 7.69 -0.36 5.18
N LEU A 122 7.90 0.53 6.15
CA LEU A 122 9.07 1.41 6.22
C LEU A 122 9.86 1.12 7.49
N VAL A 123 11.16 0.91 7.34
CA VAL A 123 12.11 0.71 8.44
C VAL A 123 12.96 1.96 8.61
N GLY A 124 12.97 2.53 9.80
CA GLY A 124 13.80 3.68 10.12
C GLY A 124 15.26 3.28 10.33
N THR A 125 16.20 4.05 9.74
CA THR A 125 17.64 3.87 9.98
C THR A 125 18.09 4.71 11.20
N ARG A 126 19.29 4.42 11.71
CA ARG A 126 19.92 5.24 12.76
C ARG A 126 20.16 6.69 12.36
N GLU A 127 20.28 6.96 11.06
CA GLU A 127 20.46 8.31 10.50
C GLU A 127 19.13 9.04 10.27
N GLY A 128 17.99 8.41 10.59
CA GLY A 128 16.65 8.99 10.41
C GLY A 128 16.11 8.91 8.98
N LYS A 129 16.71 8.06 8.10
CA LYS A 129 16.14 7.71 6.80
C LYS A 129 15.11 6.60 6.95
N GLU A 130 14.21 6.49 6.02
CA GLU A 130 13.22 5.41 5.92
C GLU A 130 13.55 4.54 4.70
N LEU A 131 13.66 3.23 4.91
CA LEU A 131 13.91 2.25 3.85
C LEU A 131 12.68 1.36 3.67
N PRO A 132 12.34 1.02 2.42
CA PRO A 132 11.23 0.11 2.13
C PRO A 132 11.58 -1.32 2.56
N ALA A 133 10.55 -2.03 3.01
CA ALA A 133 10.60 -3.44 3.38
C ALA A 133 9.23 -4.09 3.13
N VAL A 134 9.14 -5.38 3.27
CA VAL A 134 7.92 -6.17 3.12
C VAL A 134 7.77 -7.09 4.33
N VAL A 135 6.57 -7.22 4.85
CA VAL A 135 6.25 -8.30 5.80
C VAL A 135 6.19 -9.61 5.02
N ALA A 136 6.97 -10.60 5.42
CA ALA A 136 6.97 -11.90 4.77
C ALA A 136 5.58 -12.55 4.88
N GLY A 137 5.05 -13.00 3.76
CA GLY A 137 3.76 -13.66 3.68
C GLY A 137 3.88 -15.07 3.08
N LEU A 138 2.87 -15.88 3.28
CA LEU A 138 2.73 -17.19 2.66
C LEU A 138 2.16 -17.05 1.25
N SER A 139 2.70 -17.84 0.32
CA SER A 139 2.09 -17.96 -1.00
C SER A 139 0.88 -18.89 -0.97
N ILE A 140 -0.21 -18.45 -1.59
CA ILE A 140 -1.40 -19.29 -1.75
C ILE A 140 -1.12 -20.56 -2.57
N HIS A 141 -0.12 -20.55 -3.45
CA HIS A 141 0.26 -21.68 -4.29
C HIS A 141 1.06 -22.77 -3.56
N LEU A 142 1.77 -22.42 -2.48
CA LEU A 142 2.58 -23.35 -1.70
C LEU A 142 1.90 -23.82 -0.41
N THR A 143 0.76 -23.22 -0.07
CA THR A 143 -0.01 -23.56 1.14
C THR A 143 -0.81 -24.87 1.03
N PRO A 144 -1.38 -25.28 -0.14
CA PRO A 144 -2.19 -26.48 -0.22
C PRO A 144 -1.47 -27.76 0.25
N GLY A 145 -2.15 -28.54 1.08
CA GLY A 145 -1.62 -29.80 1.63
C GLY A 145 -0.61 -29.64 2.76
N ARG A 146 -0.41 -28.46 3.33
CA ARG A 146 0.37 -28.24 4.55
C ARG A 146 -0.45 -28.62 5.78
N ALA A 147 0.14 -29.43 6.67
CA ALA A 147 -0.49 -29.79 7.93
C ALA A 147 -0.43 -28.65 8.96
N ASN A 148 0.69 -27.90 8.94
CA ASN A 148 0.91 -26.76 9.84
C ASN A 148 1.18 -25.52 8.98
N VAL A 149 0.24 -24.58 9.01
CA VAL A 149 0.37 -23.27 8.38
C VAL A 149 0.67 -22.27 9.48
N PRO A 150 1.78 -21.51 9.41
CA PRO A 150 2.07 -20.45 10.38
C PRO A 150 0.92 -19.45 10.49
N ASP A 151 0.54 -19.10 11.72
CA ASP A 151 -0.48 -18.07 11.99
C ASP A 151 0.12 -16.68 11.70
N PRO A 152 -0.42 -15.91 10.76
CA PRO A 152 0.11 -14.59 10.43
C PRO A 152 -0.16 -13.52 11.50
N ASP A 153 -1.07 -13.75 12.46
CA ASP A 153 -1.27 -12.83 13.60
C ASP A 153 -0.27 -13.07 14.73
N ASP A 154 0.41 -14.21 14.75
CA ASP A 154 1.46 -14.51 15.73
C ASP A 154 2.74 -13.73 15.40
N ILE A 155 3.16 -12.86 16.32
CA ILE A 155 4.38 -12.04 16.17
C ILE A 155 5.64 -12.90 15.97
N ASP A 156 5.66 -14.14 16.46
CA ASP A 156 6.76 -15.07 16.27
C ASP A 156 6.86 -15.59 14.83
N ASN A 157 5.83 -15.39 14.02
CA ASN A 157 5.82 -15.68 12.58
C ASN A 157 6.03 -14.43 11.73
N MET A 158 6.23 -13.25 12.34
CA MET A 158 6.43 -12.00 11.61
C MET A 158 7.91 -11.80 11.29
N TYR A 159 8.25 -11.89 10.02
CA TYR A 159 9.57 -11.61 9.45
C TYR A 159 9.48 -10.43 8.49
N ILE A 160 10.49 -9.56 8.52
CA ILE A 160 10.56 -8.40 7.62
C ILE A 160 11.69 -8.61 6.62
N ASP A 161 11.35 -8.56 5.34
CA ASP A 161 12.27 -8.69 4.23
C ASP A 161 12.61 -7.30 3.66
N MET A 162 13.87 -6.87 3.82
CA MET A 162 14.41 -5.64 3.23
C MET A 162 15.12 -5.90 1.89
N GLY A 163 15.12 -7.13 1.40
CA GLY A 163 15.93 -7.53 0.26
C GLY A 163 17.39 -7.82 0.61
N ALA A 164 17.79 -7.78 1.88
CA ALA A 164 19.11 -8.16 2.34
C ALA A 164 19.34 -9.68 2.20
N LYS A 165 20.58 -10.11 2.10
CA LYS A 165 20.99 -11.52 2.04
C LYS A 165 21.66 -11.98 3.33
N THR A 166 22.16 -11.03 4.11
CA THR A 166 22.90 -11.29 5.33
C THR A 166 22.64 -10.20 6.35
N GLU A 167 22.87 -10.51 7.63
CA GLU A 167 22.90 -9.53 8.71
C GLU A 167 23.81 -8.33 8.37
N ALA A 168 24.98 -8.61 7.77
CA ALA A 168 25.91 -7.55 7.38
C ALA A 168 25.33 -6.58 6.32
N ASP A 169 24.46 -7.05 5.43
CA ASP A 169 23.77 -6.20 4.45
C ASP A 169 22.80 -5.26 5.14
N VAL A 170 22.06 -5.78 6.13
CA VAL A 170 21.14 -4.99 6.94
C VAL A 170 21.90 -3.89 7.68
N LEU A 171 22.95 -4.25 8.40
CA LEU A 171 23.74 -3.28 9.18
C LEU A 171 24.38 -2.19 8.28
N ARG A 172 24.86 -2.56 7.09
CA ARG A 172 25.37 -1.58 6.10
C ARG A 172 24.31 -0.62 5.60
N SER A 173 23.05 -1.01 5.58
CA SER A 173 21.94 -0.12 5.20
C SER A 173 21.63 0.95 6.26
N GLY A 174 22.18 0.84 7.47
CA GLY A 174 21.93 1.71 8.61
C GLY A 174 20.77 1.25 9.51
N VAL A 175 20.19 0.09 9.22
CA VAL A 175 19.17 -0.57 10.07
C VAL A 175 19.86 -1.45 11.12
N ASP A 176 19.35 -1.44 12.33
CA ASP A 176 19.88 -2.22 13.44
C ASP A 176 18.75 -2.57 14.44
N VAL A 177 19.10 -3.32 15.46
CA VAL A 177 18.21 -3.56 16.61
C VAL A 177 17.70 -2.22 17.15
N LEU A 178 16.41 -2.16 17.50
CA LEU A 178 15.64 -0.97 17.87
C LEU A 178 15.31 -0.01 16.71
N SER A 179 15.65 -0.30 15.47
CA SER A 179 15.11 0.46 14.32
C SER A 179 13.59 0.39 14.31
N PRO A 180 12.86 1.53 14.22
CA PRO A 180 11.39 1.53 14.22
C PRO A 180 10.83 1.09 12.86
N LEU A 181 9.65 0.46 12.90
CA LEU A 181 8.91 0.07 11.70
C LEU A 181 7.46 0.51 11.78
N ALA A 182 6.94 1.01 10.66
CA ALA A 182 5.53 1.30 10.47
C ALA A 182 5.07 0.93 9.06
N ALA A 183 3.76 0.85 8.85
CA ALA A 183 3.17 0.64 7.54
C ALA A 183 3.63 1.71 6.53
N ALA A 184 3.78 1.32 5.27
CA ALA A 184 4.12 2.23 4.19
C ALA A 184 3.11 3.38 4.07
N ARG A 185 3.59 4.56 3.68
CA ARG A 185 2.78 5.79 3.67
C ARG A 185 1.88 5.85 2.43
N SER A 186 0.61 6.11 2.68
CA SER A 186 -0.39 6.39 1.65
C SER A 186 -1.31 7.50 2.11
N LEU A 187 -1.76 8.32 1.19
CA LEU A 187 -2.83 9.30 1.41
C LEU A 187 -3.56 9.53 0.09
N LEU A 188 -4.86 9.25 0.07
CA LEU A 188 -5.72 9.37 -1.10
C LEU A 188 -6.95 10.24 -0.79
N ARG A 189 -7.44 10.93 -1.81
CA ARG A 189 -8.82 11.46 -1.80
C ARG A 189 -9.78 10.36 -2.22
N VAL A 190 -10.84 10.17 -1.44
CA VAL A 190 -11.90 9.19 -1.68
C VAL A 190 -13.24 9.91 -1.68
N GLY A 191 -13.90 9.93 -2.82
CA GLY A 191 -15.08 10.77 -2.98
C GLY A 191 -14.79 12.26 -2.72
N PRO A 192 -15.81 13.14 -2.72
CA PRO A 192 -15.60 14.60 -2.63
C PRO A 192 -15.05 15.07 -1.27
N HIS A 193 -15.30 14.32 -0.19
CA HIS A 193 -15.11 14.82 1.15
C HIS A 193 -14.23 13.94 2.05
N ARG A 194 -13.61 12.86 1.53
CA ARG A 194 -12.89 11.95 2.41
C ARG A 194 -11.40 11.88 2.08
N TRP A 195 -10.60 11.74 3.14
CA TRP A 195 -9.22 11.35 3.09
C TRP A 195 -9.08 9.93 3.59
N ALA A 196 -8.30 9.11 2.89
CA ALA A 196 -7.97 7.75 3.30
C ALA A 196 -6.47 7.52 3.24
N GLY A 197 -5.91 6.80 4.21
CA GLY A 197 -4.49 6.47 4.20
C GLY A 197 -3.94 6.07 5.56
N THR A 198 -2.65 5.80 5.56
CA THR A 198 -1.90 5.40 6.76
C THR A 198 -1.84 6.53 7.78
N ALA A 199 -2.13 6.23 9.04
CA ALA A 199 -2.07 7.14 10.17
C ALA A 199 -2.97 8.40 10.06
N VAL A 200 -4.01 8.37 9.23
CA VAL A 200 -4.96 9.47 9.07
C VAL A 200 -5.60 9.83 10.41
N GLY A 201 -6.04 8.83 11.16
CA GLY A 201 -6.64 9.02 12.49
C GLY A 201 -5.64 9.43 13.58
N ASP A 202 -4.35 9.26 13.37
CA ASP A 202 -3.30 9.68 14.30
C ASP A 202 -2.75 11.07 13.98
N ARG A 203 -3.13 11.66 12.86
CA ARG A 203 -2.60 12.95 12.36
C ARG A 203 -3.64 14.05 12.24
N PHE A 204 -4.95 13.75 12.20
CA PHE A 204 -5.97 14.78 12.04
C PHE A 204 -5.96 15.79 13.19
N GLY A 205 -5.73 15.34 14.44
CA GLY A 205 -5.62 16.22 15.58
C GLY A 205 -4.48 17.23 15.43
N SER A 206 -3.32 16.77 14.93
CA SER A 206 -2.18 17.65 14.66
C SER A 206 -2.49 18.67 13.57
N ALA A 207 -3.18 18.27 12.50
CA ALA A 207 -3.58 19.20 11.43
C ALA A 207 -4.54 20.27 11.97
N ILE A 208 -5.52 19.88 12.76
CA ILE A 208 -6.49 20.81 13.39
C ILE A 208 -5.78 21.75 14.38
N LEU A 209 -4.88 21.24 15.22
CA LEU A 209 -4.19 22.07 16.21
C LEU A 209 -3.17 23.03 15.59
N LEU A 210 -2.57 22.71 14.47
CA LEU A 210 -1.79 23.67 13.68
C LEU A 210 -2.65 24.82 13.16
N GLN A 211 -3.86 24.55 12.67
CA GLN A 211 -4.80 25.59 12.21
C GLN A 211 -5.26 26.46 13.39
N LEU A 212 -5.62 25.83 14.51
CA LEU A 212 -6.00 26.54 15.74
C LEU A 212 -4.87 27.43 16.25
N ALA A 213 -3.61 26.96 16.23
CA ALA A 213 -2.45 27.75 16.61
C ALA A 213 -2.30 28.99 15.72
N ARG A 214 -2.46 28.86 14.41
CA ARG A 214 -2.43 30.00 13.46
C ARG A 214 -3.58 31.00 13.73
N ALA A 215 -4.77 30.49 14.05
CA ALA A 215 -5.91 31.35 14.42
C ALA A 215 -5.63 32.14 15.71
N LEU A 216 -5.11 31.48 16.74
CA LEU A 216 -4.73 32.11 18.02
C LEU A 216 -3.57 33.09 17.89
N ALA A 217 -2.59 32.83 17.03
CA ALA A 217 -1.52 33.76 16.73
C ALA A 217 -2.03 35.04 16.04
N ALA A 218 -3.04 34.92 15.17
CA ALA A 218 -3.67 36.06 14.52
C ALA A 218 -4.59 36.86 15.47
N LYS A 219 -5.31 36.16 16.35
CA LYS A 219 -6.20 36.75 17.34
C LYS A 219 -6.24 35.84 18.57
N PRO A 220 -5.49 36.16 19.65
CA PRO A 220 -5.56 35.42 20.89
C PRO A 220 -7.01 35.34 21.40
N GLY A 221 -7.35 34.16 21.93
CA GLY A 221 -8.65 33.91 22.56
C GLY A 221 -8.77 34.56 23.94
N THR A 222 -9.75 34.08 24.74
CA THR A 222 -9.92 34.51 26.13
C THR A 222 -9.12 33.63 27.07
N GLY A 223 -8.45 34.22 28.05
CA GLY A 223 -7.60 33.51 29.00
C GLY A 223 -6.29 33.01 28.37
N THR A 224 -5.68 32.02 28.98
CA THR A 224 -4.49 31.34 28.48
C THR A 224 -4.87 30.08 27.72
N THR A 225 -4.32 29.85 26.53
CA THR A 225 -4.48 28.59 25.78
C THR A 225 -3.10 28.03 25.48
N THR A 226 -2.79 26.85 26.01
CA THR A 226 -1.63 26.04 25.61
C THR A 226 -2.07 24.98 24.60
N ILE A 227 -1.48 24.98 23.41
CA ILE A 227 -1.60 23.89 22.43
C ILE A 227 -0.44 22.93 22.64
N ALA A 228 -0.72 21.63 22.74
CA ALA A 228 0.28 20.60 22.97
C ALA A 228 0.17 19.46 21.96
N PHE A 229 1.29 19.15 21.33
CA PHE A 229 1.50 17.96 20.49
C PHE A 229 2.28 16.95 21.35
N VAL A 230 1.60 15.89 21.80
CA VAL A 230 2.13 14.99 22.81
C VAL A 230 2.60 13.67 22.23
N THR A 231 3.74 13.17 22.72
CA THR A 231 4.36 11.91 22.33
C THR A 231 3.83 10.75 23.18
N GLN A 232 4.08 9.51 22.72
CA GLN A 232 3.88 8.28 23.49
C GLN A 232 2.46 8.11 24.07
N GLN A 233 1.45 8.52 23.32
CA GLN A 233 0.05 8.39 23.75
C GLN A 233 -0.37 6.93 23.84
N TYR A 234 0.04 6.10 22.86
CA TYR A 234 -0.21 4.66 22.87
C TYR A 234 0.49 3.93 24.03
N ALA A 235 1.62 4.45 24.50
CA ALA A 235 2.35 3.93 25.66
C ALA A 235 1.88 4.58 26.97
N THR A 236 0.59 4.47 27.29
CA THR A 236 -0.02 4.94 28.53
C THR A 236 -0.01 6.47 28.72
N SER A 237 -0.16 7.24 27.62
CA SER A 237 -0.33 8.70 27.66
C SER A 237 0.83 9.46 28.35
N ARG A 238 2.07 8.98 28.19
CA ARG A 238 3.25 9.56 28.89
C ARG A 238 3.47 11.03 28.56
N GLY A 239 3.35 11.40 27.27
CA GLY A 239 3.52 12.79 26.84
C GLY A 239 2.50 13.71 27.46
N LEU A 240 1.22 13.34 27.40
CA LEU A 240 0.14 14.14 28.00
C LEU A 240 0.30 14.25 29.53
N THR A 241 0.66 13.15 30.19
CA THR A 241 0.98 13.13 31.63
C THR A 241 2.03 14.17 31.97
N ARG A 242 3.14 14.22 31.21
CA ARG A 242 4.21 15.19 31.39
C ARG A 242 3.73 16.63 31.22
N VAL A 243 2.92 16.91 30.20
CA VAL A 243 2.40 18.26 29.94
C VAL A 243 1.46 18.70 31.06
N LEU A 244 0.59 17.82 31.56
CA LEU A 244 -0.31 18.14 32.67
C LEU A 244 0.43 18.49 33.95
N GLU A 245 1.54 17.80 34.25
CA GLU A 245 2.39 18.08 35.41
C GLU A 245 3.15 19.43 35.35
N VAL A 246 3.32 19.98 34.18
CA VAL A 246 3.99 21.26 33.96
C VAL A 246 3.03 22.42 33.87
N GLU A 247 1.97 22.24 33.11
CA GLU A 247 1.05 23.29 32.72
C GLU A 247 -0.01 23.58 33.79
N HIS A 248 -0.40 22.60 34.59
CA HIS A 248 -1.49 22.70 35.60
C HIS A 248 -2.73 23.43 35.08
N PRO A 249 -3.34 23.00 33.97
CA PRO A 249 -4.44 23.72 33.34
C PRO A 249 -5.74 23.63 34.17
N ASP A 250 -6.60 24.65 34.04
CA ASP A 250 -7.97 24.66 34.60
C ASP A 250 -8.92 23.75 33.80
N GLU A 251 -8.68 23.65 32.48
CA GLU A 251 -9.48 22.90 31.51
C GLU A 251 -8.58 22.14 30.54
N VAL A 252 -9.01 20.93 30.15
CA VAL A 252 -8.29 20.11 29.17
C VAL A 252 -9.24 19.69 28.04
N VAL A 253 -8.81 19.83 26.81
CA VAL A 253 -9.44 19.19 25.63
C VAL A 253 -8.37 18.33 24.96
N PHE A 254 -8.63 17.01 24.91
CA PHE A 254 -7.79 16.11 24.10
C PHE A 254 -8.45 15.90 22.75
N VAL A 255 -7.73 16.23 21.67
CA VAL A 255 -8.17 16.07 20.28
C VAL A 255 -7.49 14.85 19.68
N GLY A 256 -8.24 13.85 19.32
CA GLY A 256 -7.62 12.64 18.78
C GLY A 256 -8.61 11.52 18.49
N ARG A 257 -8.04 10.36 18.17
CA ARG A 257 -8.77 9.12 17.93
C ARG A 257 -9.68 8.77 19.09
N GLY A 258 -10.95 8.51 18.82
CA GLY A 258 -11.95 8.14 19.80
C GLY A 258 -12.03 6.63 20.07
N ARG A 259 -12.97 6.25 20.93
CA ARG A 259 -13.26 4.84 21.22
C ARG A 259 -13.91 4.12 20.02
N LYS A 260 -13.95 2.78 20.08
CA LYS A 260 -14.60 1.91 19.07
C LYS A 260 -16.06 2.30 18.77
N GLU A 261 -16.76 2.87 19.75
CA GLU A 261 -18.14 3.32 19.60
C GLU A 261 -18.30 4.43 18.56
N ILE A 262 -17.32 5.32 18.41
CA ILE A 262 -17.38 6.38 17.39
C ILE A 262 -17.28 5.80 15.98
N ALA A 263 -16.39 4.83 15.79
CA ALA A 263 -16.27 4.15 14.50
C ALA A 263 -17.54 3.39 14.09
N ARG A 264 -18.33 2.89 15.07
CA ARG A 264 -19.65 2.29 14.81
C ARG A 264 -20.72 3.34 14.50
N GLN A 265 -20.70 4.44 15.20
CA GLN A 265 -21.65 5.55 15.00
C GLN A 265 -21.50 6.18 13.61
N ALA A 266 -20.28 6.27 13.10
CA ALA A 266 -20.01 6.79 11.76
C ALA A 266 -20.61 5.95 10.62
N ARG A 267 -20.99 4.69 10.87
CA ARG A 267 -21.60 3.82 9.86
C ARG A 267 -23.12 4.03 9.71
N SER A 268 -23.79 4.60 10.71
CA SER A 268 -25.26 4.69 10.71
C SER A 268 -25.85 5.92 10.04
N GLY A 269 -25.02 6.91 9.66
CA GLY A 269 -25.48 8.14 8.98
C GLY A 269 -26.45 9.04 9.79
N GLU A 270 -27.15 8.48 10.78
CA GLU A 270 -28.14 9.20 11.59
C GLU A 270 -27.53 9.93 12.79
N GLU A 271 -26.34 9.56 13.22
CA GLU A 271 -25.74 10.06 14.47
C GLU A 271 -24.78 11.24 14.29
N ALA A 272 -24.41 11.57 13.07
CA ALA A 272 -23.68 12.81 12.77
C ALA A 272 -24.46 14.09 13.17
N ALA A 273 -25.78 13.97 13.36
CA ALA A 273 -26.65 15.07 13.80
C ALA A 273 -26.69 15.27 15.32
N ALA A 274 -26.16 14.34 16.13
CA ALA A 274 -26.24 14.36 17.59
C ALA A 274 -24.91 14.64 18.27
N LEU A 275 -24.13 15.60 17.79
CA LEU A 275 -22.85 15.95 18.37
C LEU A 275 -22.99 16.89 19.55
N PRO A 276 -22.51 16.50 20.76
CA PRO A 276 -22.74 17.29 21.95
C PRO A 276 -21.74 18.43 22.14
N ALA A 277 -22.18 19.42 22.86
CA ALA A 277 -21.54 20.43 23.70
C ALA A 277 -20.34 21.27 23.17
N LEU A 278 -19.50 20.82 22.26
CA LEU A 278 -18.47 21.67 21.63
C LEU A 278 -18.96 22.37 20.35
N GLY A 279 -20.20 22.18 19.97
CA GLY A 279 -20.82 22.68 18.76
C GLY A 279 -21.10 21.54 17.75
N SER A 280 -21.85 21.85 16.69
CA SER A 280 -22.15 20.89 15.64
C SER A 280 -20.86 20.44 14.95
N GLY A 281 -20.53 19.15 14.95
CA GLY A 281 -19.36 18.57 14.31
C GLY A 281 -18.27 18.04 15.24
N ALA A 282 -18.30 18.34 16.54
CA ALA A 282 -17.36 17.77 17.51
C ALA A 282 -18.06 16.75 18.41
N ILE A 283 -17.51 15.56 18.52
CA ILE A 283 -18.01 14.52 19.42
C ILE A 283 -17.31 14.68 20.77
N ALA A 284 -18.06 15.09 21.80
CA ALA A 284 -17.57 15.04 23.18
C ALA A 284 -17.81 13.64 23.73
N LEU A 285 -16.73 12.91 23.98
CA LEU A 285 -16.76 11.52 24.44
C LEU A 285 -16.43 11.43 25.91
N GLY A 286 -17.42 11.47 26.74
CA GLY A 286 -17.29 11.14 28.16
C GLY A 286 -16.20 11.89 28.91
N THR A 287 -16.14 11.72 30.22
CA THR A 287 -15.06 12.30 31.01
C THR A 287 -13.76 11.49 30.81
N PRO A 288 -12.62 12.11 30.56
CA PRO A 288 -11.34 11.44 30.40
C PRO A 288 -10.86 10.62 31.60
N ALA A 289 -11.45 10.80 32.77
CA ALA A 289 -11.21 9.92 33.90
C ALA A 289 -11.46 8.44 33.56
N THR A 290 -12.46 8.13 32.72
CA THR A 290 -12.68 6.77 32.22
C THR A 290 -11.71 6.39 31.10
N TRP A 291 -11.16 7.36 30.37
CA TRP A 291 -10.23 7.13 29.28
C TRP A 291 -8.80 6.89 29.78
N PHE A 292 -8.33 7.70 30.74
CA PHE A 292 -7.03 7.53 31.40
C PHE A 292 -7.03 6.37 32.39
N GLY A 293 -8.05 6.22 33.20
CA GLY A 293 -8.18 5.14 34.17
C GLY A 293 -8.25 3.75 33.52
N SER A 294 -8.94 3.59 32.40
CA SER A 294 -9.01 2.30 31.70
C SER A 294 -7.72 1.94 30.96
N ALA A 295 -6.98 2.92 30.44
CA ALA A 295 -5.68 2.70 29.84
C ALA A 295 -4.63 2.22 30.85
N MET A 296 -4.70 2.71 32.10
CA MET A 296 -3.78 2.30 33.15
C MET A 296 -4.16 1.02 33.89
N THR A 297 -5.43 0.63 33.89
CA THR A 297 -5.94 -0.49 34.69
C THR A 297 -6.32 -1.74 33.92
N SER A 298 -6.46 -1.69 32.60
CA SER A 298 -7.10 -2.75 31.81
C SER A 298 -6.22 -3.44 30.75
N SER A 299 -4.92 -3.21 30.72
CA SER A 299 -4.05 -3.96 29.81
C SER A 299 -3.52 -5.23 30.49
N PRO A 300 -4.05 -6.42 30.19
CA PRO A 300 -3.49 -7.68 30.69
C PRO A 300 -2.08 -7.98 30.15
N ALA A 301 -1.65 -7.28 29.09
CA ALA A 301 -0.38 -7.52 28.41
C ALA A 301 0.82 -6.73 28.97
N ALA A 302 0.66 -5.92 29.98
CA ALA A 302 1.74 -5.07 30.49
C ALA A 302 1.88 -5.13 32.01
N PRO A 303 2.35 -6.26 32.59
CA PRO A 303 2.54 -6.37 34.03
C PRO A 303 3.50 -5.34 34.64
N PHE A 304 4.37 -4.71 33.86
CA PHE A 304 5.19 -3.61 34.32
C PHE A 304 4.51 -2.25 34.28
N LEU A 305 3.50 -2.07 33.43
CA LEU A 305 2.73 -0.84 33.32
C LEU A 305 1.62 -0.74 34.37
N GLN A 306 1.19 -1.88 34.92
CA GLN A 306 0.25 -1.93 36.06
C GLN A 306 0.88 -1.48 37.39
N ARG A 307 2.19 -1.48 37.51
CA ARG A 307 2.89 -0.88 38.62
C ARG A 307 3.07 0.61 38.31
N GLY A 308 2.00 1.41 38.50
CA GLY A 308 2.07 2.84 38.31
C GLY A 308 3.27 3.44 39.02
N TYR A 309 4.19 3.95 38.28
CA TYR A 309 5.31 4.73 38.87
C TYR A 309 4.80 6.13 39.16
N GLY A 310 4.40 6.35 40.40
CA GLY A 310 3.92 7.61 40.87
C GLY A 310 2.41 7.70 41.16
N PRO A 311 1.96 8.75 41.82
CA PRO A 311 0.56 9.00 42.07
C PRO A 311 -0.19 9.26 40.77
N ALA A 312 -1.46 8.86 40.70
CA ALA A 312 -2.33 9.21 39.58
C ALA A 312 -2.43 10.74 39.46
N ILE A 313 -2.25 11.27 38.24
CA ILE A 313 -2.44 12.69 37.98
C ILE A 313 -3.91 13.03 38.10
N ALA A 314 -4.20 14.04 38.90
CA ALA A 314 -5.54 14.60 38.99
C ALA A 314 -5.85 15.39 37.70
N LEU A 315 -6.86 14.96 36.99
CA LEU A 315 -7.37 15.72 35.86
C LEU A 315 -8.26 16.86 36.32
N PRO A 316 -8.25 18.01 35.62
CA PRO A 316 -9.21 19.07 35.89
C PRO A 316 -10.63 18.58 35.76
N THR A 317 -11.53 19.16 36.56
CA THR A 317 -12.96 18.81 36.55
C THR A 317 -13.60 18.99 35.15
N ARG A 318 -13.09 19.97 34.38
CA ARG A 318 -13.51 20.20 33.00
C ARG A 318 -12.48 19.63 32.03
N THR A 319 -12.62 18.35 31.77
CA THR A 319 -11.79 17.63 30.83
C THR A 319 -12.67 16.98 29.78
N LEU A 320 -12.37 17.25 28.49
CA LEU A 320 -13.13 16.82 27.33
C LEU A 320 -12.24 16.02 26.39
N HIS A 321 -12.84 15.08 25.68
CA HIS A 321 -12.24 14.43 24.53
C HIS A 321 -13.02 14.82 23.28
N ALA A 322 -12.33 15.29 22.24
CA ALA A 322 -12.91 15.68 20.97
C ALA A 322 -12.27 14.88 19.83
N GLY A 323 -13.07 14.34 18.93
CA GLY A 323 -12.63 13.54 17.80
C GLY A 323 -13.56 13.69 16.61
N VAL A 324 -13.21 13.00 15.54
CA VAL A 324 -14.05 12.86 14.33
C VAL A 324 -14.35 11.38 14.09
N PRO A 325 -15.45 11.04 13.41
CA PRO A 325 -15.72 9.67 12.99
C PRO A 325 -14.61 9.14 12.07
N LEU A 326 -14.18 7.91 12.32
CA LEU A 326 -13.17 7.21 11.52
C LEU A 326 -13.76 5.91 10.98
N LEU A 327 -13.58 5.66 9.69
CA LEU A 327 -13.85 4.36 9.07
C LEU A 327 -12.54 3.58 8.96
N TYR A 328 -12.62 2.27 9.12
CA TYR A 328 -11.47 1.33 9.04
C TYR A 328 -10.29 1.74 9.94
N PRO A 329 -10.53 1.99 11.23
CA PRO A 329 -9.52 2.55 12.13
C PRO A 329 -8.28 1.65 12.22
N LEU A 330 -7.10 2.28 12.23
CA LEU A 330 -5.79 1.63 12.36
C LEU A 330 -5.44 0.69 11.19
N THR A 331 -6.05 0.88 10.03
CA THR A 331 -5.67 0.21 8.78
C THR A 331 -4.92 1.16 7.84
N ALA A 332 -4.31 0.64 6.79
CA ALA A 332 -3.63 1.46 5.78
C ALA A 332 -4.60 2.34 4.96
N GLY A 333 -5.88 2.02 4.95
CA GLY A 333 -6.96 2.78 4.31
C GLY A 333 -7.90 3.44 5.30
N GLU A 334 -7.45 3.74 6.53
CA GLU A 334 -8.24 4.48 7.50
C GLU A 334 -8.77 5.79 6.92
N MET A 335 -10.04 6.10 7.16
CA MET A 335 -10.71 7.16 6.44
C MET A 335 -11.46 8.12 7.37
N LEU A 336 -11.43 9.42 7.05
CA LEU A 336 -12.21 10.47 7.69
C LEU A 336 -12.85 11.41 6.67
N ASP A 337 -13.86 12.18 7.14
CA ASP A 337 -14.54 13.22 6.35
C ASP A 337 -13.96 14.60 6.69
N ASP A 338 -13.59 15.40 5.68
CA ASP A 338 -13.00 16.74 5.87
C ASP A 338 -14.02 17.75 6.42
N ARG A 339 -15.31 17.53 6.22
CA ARG A 339 -16.38 18.37 6.81
C ARG A 339 -16.41 18.23 8.33
N ASP A 340 -16.10 17.04 8.86
CA ASP A 340 -16.00 16.81 10.30
C ASP A 340 -14.76 17.50 10.89
N LEU A 341 -13.66 17.58 10.13
CA LEU A 341 -12.47 18.36 10.52
C LEU A 341 -12.80 19.85 10.62
N ASP A 342 -13.48 20.41 9.61
CA ASP A 342 -13.86 21.81 9.59
C ASP A 342 -14.81 22.13 10.77
N ALA A 343 -15.78 21.27 11.04
CA ALA A 343 -16.71 21.44 12.15
C ALA A 343 -16.00 21.35 13.51
N LEU A 344 -15.02 20.46 13.66
CA LEU A 344 -14.21 20.34 14.86
C LEU A 344 -13.36 21.60 15.08
N LEU A 345 -12.70 22.11 14.04
CA LEU A 345 -11.91 23.33 14.11
C LEU A 345 -12.75 24.52 14.55
N VAL A 346 -13.91 24.75 13.90
CA VAL A 346 -14.85 25.83 14.26
C VAL A 346 -15.30 25.72 15.74
N SER A 347 -15.53 24.49 16.21
CA SER A 347 -15.93 24.24 17.60
C SER A 347 -14.81 24.59 18.60
N LEU A 348 -13.55 24.24 18.27
CA LEU A 348 -12.40 24.59 19.10
C LEU A 348 -12.12 26.09 19.08
N GLU A 349 -12.23 26.76 17.92
CA GLU A 349 -12.06 28.22 17.78
C GLU A 349 -13.09 28.98 18.66
N LYS A 350 -14.35 28.55 18.65
CA LYS A 350 -15.41 29.08 19.52
C LYS A 350 -15.10 28.83 21.00
N TYR A 351 -14.63 27.62 21.34
CA TYR A 351 -14.32 27.24 22.70
C TYR A 351 -13.20 28.08 23.31
N VAL A 352 -12.17 28.41 22.55
CA VAL A 352 -11.07 29.28 23.02
C VAL A 352 -11.38 30.77 22.82
N GLY A 353 -12.45 31.14 22.14
CA GLY A 353 -12.87 32.54 21.93
C GLY A 353 -12.07 33.30 20.87
N THR A 354 -11.48 32.59 19.90
CA THR A 354 -10.81 33.21 18.75
C THR A 354 -11.77 33.43 17.56
N ALA A 355 -11.29 33.99 16.45
CA ALA A 355 -12.10 34.18 15.27
C ALA A 355 -12.35 32.83 14.56
N THR A 356 -13.59 32.60 14.11
CA THR A 356 -13.94 31.42 13.35
C THR A 356 -13.45 31.52 11.91
N THR A 357 -12.83 30.43 11.44
CA THR A 357 -12.43 30.28 10.02
C THR A 357 -13.66 29.82 9.22
N PRO A 358 -14.00 30.48 8.10
CA PRO A 358 -15.06 29.98 7.23
C PRO A 358 -14.69 28.57 6.71
N SER A 359 -15.69 27.67 6.69
CA SER A 359 -15.54 26.36 6.04
C SER A 359 -15.21 26.56 4.55
N GLN A 360 -14.31 25.76 4.06
CA GLN A 360 -13.93 25.81 2.64
C GLN A 360 -14.58 24.62 1.94
N ASN A 361 -15.32 24.91 0.88
CA ASN A 361 -15.82 23.86 0.01
C ASN A 361 -14.65 23.06 -0.57
N ALA A 362 -14.65 21.76 -0.38
CA ALA A 362 -13.68 20.88 -1.01
C ALA A 362 -13.76 21.05 -2.55
N PRO A 363 -12.64 21.06 -3.26
CA PRO A 363 -12.66 21.08 -4.71
C PRO A 363 -13.40 19.85 -5.23
N ALA A 364 -14.14 20.00 -6.32
CA ALA A 364 -14.76 18.88 -7.02
C ALA A 364 -13.67 17.83 -7.34
N ILE A 365 -13.96 16.56 -7.08
CA ILE A 365 -13.05 15.48 -7.45
C ILE A 365 -13.04 15.35 -8.97
N ALA A 366 -11.88 15.54 -9.55
CA ALA A 366 -11.56 15.05 -10.87
C ALA A 366 -10.87 13.69 -10.73
N ALA A 367 -11.28 12.73 -11.55
CA ALA A 367 -10.51 11.50 -11.68
C ALA A 367 -9.07 11.85 -12.07
N THR A 368 -8.09 11.19 -11.45
CA THR A 368 -6.69 11.33 -11.85
C THR A 368 -6.54 10.76 -13.25
N PRO A 369 -6.13 11.54 -14.25
CA PRO A 369 -5.95 11.04 -15.61
C PRO A 369 -4.92 9.90 -15.62
N TYR A 370 -5.08 8.95 -16.54
CA TYR A 370 -4.03 7.98 -16.79
C TYR A 370 -2.76 8.69 -17.27
N PRO A 371 -1.57 8.20 -16.88
CA PRO A 371 -0.32 8.77 -17.37
C PRO A 371 -0.30 8.73 -18.91
N SER A 372 0.17 9.79 -19.53
CA SER A 372 0.36 9.80 -20.98
C SER A 372 1.36 8.71 -21.35
N PRO A 373 1.05 7.90 -22.37
CA PRO A 373 1.95 6.84 -22.78
C PRO A 373 3.34 7.38 -23.14
N ALA A 374 4.39 6.73 -22.67
CA ALA A 374 5.78 7.07 -23.01
C ALA A 374 6.03 7.06 -24.52
N ALA A 375 6.96 7.86 -25.00
CA ALA A 375 7.41 7.80 -26.40
C ALA A 375 8.04 6.44 -26.70
N LYS A 376 7.93 5.97 -27.97
CA LYS A 376 8.63 4.74 -28.38
C LYS A 376 10.15 4.92 -28.22
N PRO A 377 10.84 3.98 -27.59
CA PRO A 377 12.29 4.06 -27.44
C PRO A 377 13.00 3.95 -28.80
N ALA A 378 14.07 4.72 -29.00
CA ALA A 378 14.89 4.67 -30.21
C ALA A 378 15.99 3.58 -30.15
N SER A 379 16.29 3.08 -28.97
CA SER A 379 17.25 2.02 -28.67
C SER A 379 16.69 1.12 -27.57
N THR A 380 17.35 0.00 -27.30
CA THR A 380 16.98 -0.92 -26.23
C THR A 380 16.76 -0.17 -24.92
N PRO A 381 15.57 -0.17 -24.36
CA PRO A 381 15.30 0.51 -23.10
C PRO A 381 15.99 -0.22 -21.93
N ASP A 382 16.28 0.52 -20.86
CA ASP A 382 16.78 -0.09 -19.62
C ASP A 382 15.77 -1.11 -19.07
N ILE A 383 16.27 -2.25 -18.61
CA ILE A 383 15.41 -3.36 -18.17
C ILE A 383 14.58 -3.01 -16.93
N ALA A 384 15.14 -2.22 -15.99
CA ALA A 384 14.39 -1.82 -14.79
C ALA A 384 13.31 -0.78 -15.15
N GLU A 385 13.60 0.11 -16.11
CA GLU A 385 12.61 1.07 -16.61
C GLU A 385 11.52 0.40 -17.44
N THR A 386 11.87 -0.64 -18.21
CA THR A 386 10.90 -1.50 -18.91
C THR A 386 9.96 -2.15 -17.91
N LEU A 387 10.51 -2.78 -16.87
CA LEU A 387 9.72 -3.42 -15.81
C LEU A 387 8.82 -2.41 -15.10
N ARG A 388 9.35 -1.23 -14.73
CA ARG A 388 8.57 -0.16 -14.11
C ARG A 388 7.38 0.26 -14.98
N THR A 389 7.62 0.52 -16.26
CA THR A 389 6.59 0.93 -17.21
C THR A 389 5.49 -0.14 -17.32
N LEU A 390 5.85 -1.40 -17.35
CA LEU A 390 4.88 -2.50 -17.45
C LEU A 390 4.14 -2.74 -16.14
N THR A 391 4.80 -2.66 -15.00
CA THR A 391 4.13 -2.80 -13.69
C THR A 391 3.17 -1.65 -13.41
N GLU A 392 3.51 -0.41 -13.80
CA GLU A 392 2.65 0.76 -13.64
C GLU A 392 1.48 0.81 -14.64
N SER A 393 1.46 -0.08 -15.64
CA SER A 393 0.31 -0.29 -16.53
C SER A 393 -0.71 -1.18 -15.86
N TYR A 394 -1.85 -0.63 -15.48
CA TYR A 394 -2.94 -1.36 -14.83
C TYR A 394 -3.75 -2.17 -15.86
N GLY A 395 -3.98 -3.44 -15.56
CA GLY A 395 -4.75 -4.32 -16.47
C GLY A 395 -5.18 -5.60 -15.77
N VAL A 396 -6.34 -5.56 -15.14
CA VAL A 396 -7.00 -6.75 -14.58
C VAL A 396 -7.44 -7.66 -15.71
N SER A 397 -7.51 -8.97 -15.46
CA SER A 397 -8.05 -9.94 -16.44
C SER A 397 -9.36 -9.45 -17.08
N GLU A 398 -9.46 -9.52 -18.40
CA GLU A 398 -10.51 -8.98 -19.28
C GLU A 398 -10.39 -7.48 -19.60
N VAL A 399 -9.42 -6.74 -19.02
CA VAL A 399 -9.19 -5.30 -19.30
C VAL A 399 -7.70 -4.98 -19.52
N GLU A 400 -7.01 -5.80 -20.30
CA GLU A 400 -5.55 -5.74 -20.53
C GLU A 400 -5.13 -4.73 -21.62
N ALA A 401 -6.00 -3.81 -22.02
CA ALA A 401 -5.67 -2.87 -23.09
C ALA A 401 -4.43 -2.02 -22.78
N MET A 402 -4.33 -1.48 -21.55
CA MET A 402 -3.20 -0.64 -21.16
C MET A 402 -1.85 -1.39 -21.13
N PRO A 403 -1.70 -2.56 -20.46
CA PRO A 403 -0.44 -3.30 -20.51
C PRO A 403 -0.08 -3.78 -21.91
N ARG A 404 -1.05 -4.21 -22.73
CA ARG A 404 -0.83 -4.56 -24.13
C ARG A 404 -0.27 -3.38 -24.94
N GLU A 405 -0.84 -2.18 -24.77
CA GLU A 405 -0.34 -0.97 -25.39
C GLU A 405 1.06 -0.59 -24.89
N ALA A 406 1.32 -0.74 -23.59
CA ALA A 406 2.63 -0.50 -23.02
C ALA A 406 3.69 -1.43 -23.63
N VAL A 407 3.41 -2.72 -23.75
CA VAL A 407 4.28 -3.67 -24.46
C VAL A 407 4.51 -3.22 -25.90
N ALA A 408 3.45 -2.94 -26.66
CA ALA A 408 3.55 -2.53 -28.07
C ALA A 408 4.40 -1.26 -28.27
N ARG A 409 4.40 -0.35 -27.30
CA ARG A 409 5.21 0.87 -27.32
C ARG A 409 6.68 0.61 -27.00
N LEU A 410 6.97 -0.33 -26.10
CA LEU A 410 8.32 -0.68 -25.68
C LEU A 410 9.05 -1.53 -26.73
N LEU A 411 8.33 -2.13 -27.68
CA LEU A 411 8.90 -2.89 -28.78
C LEU A 411 9.71 -1.99 -29.75
N PRO A 412 10.73 -2.55 -30.45
CA PRO A 412 11.51 -1.82 -31.43
C PRO A 412 10.63 -1.16 -32.52
N PRO A 413 11.03 0.01 -33.06
CA PRO A 413 10.23 0.72 -34.07
C PRO A 413 9.97 -0.07 -35.37
N TRP A 414 10.84 -1.03 -35.68
CA TRP A 414 10.73 -1.90 -36.86
C TRP A 414 9.81 -3.11 -36.64
N VAL A 415 9.34 -3.34 -35.40
CA VAL A 415 8.37 -4.41 -35.08
C VAL A 415 6.95 -3.90 -35.26
N HIS A 416 6.12 -4.70 -35.93
CA HIS A 416 4.69 -4.44 -36.13
C HIS A 416 3.91 -5.58 -35.47
N PRO A 417 3.54 -5.44 -34.18
CA PRO A 417 2.81 -6.48 -33.48
C PRO A 417 1.37 -6.58 -33.98
N GLU A 418 0.83 -7.80 -33.99
CA GLU A 418 -0.57 -8.12 -34.29
C GLU A 418 -1.34 -8.35 -33.01
N THR A 419 -2.65 -8.11 -33.05
CA THR A 419 -3.55 -8.47 -31.93
C THR A 419 -4.57 -9.47 -32.48
N ASP A 420 -4.68 -10.65 -31.85
CA ASP A 420 -5.67 -11.66 -32.22
C ASP A 420 -7.07 -11.36 -31.65
N ALA A 421 -8.04 -12.21 -31.98
CA ALA A 421 -9.41 -12.05 -31.49
C ALA A 421 -9.57 -12.26 -29.97
N ALA A 422 -8.62 -12.94 -29.33
CA ALA A 422 -8.58 -13.12 -27.87
C ALA A 422 -7.95 -11.94 -27.14
N GLY A 423 -7.31 -11.01 -27.89
CA GLY A 423 -6.61 -9.85 -27.33
C GLY A 423 -5.11 -10.08 -27.11
N ASN A 424 -4.57 -11.25 -27.44
CA ASN A 424 -3.14 -11.51 -27.34
C ASN A 424 -2.35 -10.63 -28.30
N LEU A 425 -1.23 -10.07 -27.84
CA LEU A 425 -0.29 -9.34 -28.68
C LEU A 425 0.76 -10.30 -29.24
N ILE A 426 1.05 -10.25 -30.53
CA ILE A 426 1.86 -11.25 -31.23
C ILE A 426 2.95 -10.57 -32.04
N VAL A 427 4.18 -11.05 -31.91
CA VAL A 427 5.31 -10.68 -32.74
C VAL A 427 5.88 -11.94 -33.38
N ARG A 428 6.02 -11.94 -34.73
CA ARG A 428 6.52 -13.08 -35.48
C ARG A 428 7.83 -12.72 -36.14
N PHE A 429 8.79 -13.66 -36.08
CA PHE A 429 10.04 -13.62 -36.82
C PHE A 429 10.05 -14.76 -37.86
N GLY A 430 10.87 -14.60 -38.88
CA GLY A 430 10.99 -15.57 -39.99
C GLY A 430 9.81 -15.52 -40.96
N ASN A 431 9.56 -16.62 -41.66
CA ASN A 431 8.48 -16.73 -42.64
C ASN A 431 7.12 -17.18 -42.04
N GLY A 432 7.08 -17.42 -40.74
CA GLY A 432 5.91 -17.45 -39.86
C GLY A 432 4.85 -18.53 -40.06
N SER A 433 4.95 -19.41 -41.04
CA SER A 433 3.87 -20.40 -41.32
C SER A 433 3.80 -21.50 -40.25
N LYS A 434 4.90 -21.87 -39.62
CA LYS A 434 4.96 -22.84 -38.52
C LYS A 434 6.14 -22.52 -37.62
N PRO A 435 5.93 -21.85 -36.50
CA PRO A 435 7.04 -21.47 -35.60
C PRO A 435 7.72 -22.72 -35.02
N SER A 436 9.06 -22.67 -34.90
CA SER A 436 9.84 -23.71 -34.22
C SER A 436 9.61 -23.64 -32.73
N ALA A 437 9.46 -22.43 -32.21
CA ALA A 437 9.18 -22.14 -30.82
C ALA A 437 8.22 -20.95 -30.66
N VAL A 438 7.40 -21.00 -29.62
CA VAL A 438 6.58 -19.88 -29.14
C VAL A 438 7.04 -19.53 -27.75
N PHE A 439 7.31 -18.25 -27.48
CA PHE A 439 7.53 -17.69 -26.15
C PHE A 439 6.25 -16.97 -25.73
N MET A 440 5.77 -17.23 -24.52
CA MET A 440 4.49 -16.72 -24.02
C MET A 440 4.61 -16.21 -22.60
N ALA A 441 4.06 -15.02 -22.34
CA ALA A 441 4.00 -14.36 -21.05
C ALA A 441 2.67 -13.61 -20.95
N HIS A 442 2.03 -13.58 -19.77
CA HIS A 442 0.70 -12.97 -19.68
C HIS A 442 0.74 -11.48 -19.28
N THR A 443 -0.28 -10.74 -19.74
CA THR A 443 -0.40 -9.29 -19.54
C THR A 443 -1.42 -8.89 -18.49
N ASP A 444 -2.25 -9.80 -18.03
CA ASP A 444 -3.21 -9.52 -16.99
C ASP A 444 -2.61 -9.59 -15.60
N GLU A 445 -3.35 -9.11 -14.64
CA GLU A 445 -3.02 -9.10 -13.22
C GLU A 445 -4.27 -9.34 -12.40
N LEU A 446 -4.07 -9.75 -11.15
CA LEU A 446 -5.14 -9.89 -10.17
C LEU A 446 -5.83 -8.54 -9.91
N GLY A 447 -7.11 -8.57 -9.62
CA GLY A 447 -7.87 -7.41 -9.20
C GLY A 447 -9.34 -7.70 -9.07
N PHE A 448 -10.15 -6.67 -9.29
CA PHE A 448 -11.59 -6.80 -9.13
C PHE A 448 -12.33 -6.07 -10.25
N ARG A 449 -13.60 -6.44 -10.44
CA ARG A 449 -14.55 -5.65 -11.23
C ARG A 449 -15.76 -5.28 -10.40
N VAL A 450 -16.33 -4.11 -10.64
CA VAL A 450 -17.58 -3.69 -10.02
C VAL A 450 -18.70 -4.59 -10.51
N LYS A 451 -19.25 -5.39 -9.60
CA LYS A 451 -20.35 -6.33 -9.86
C LYS A 451 -21.70 -5.65 -9.74
N SER A 452 -21.88 -4.83 -8.70
CA SER A 452 -23.10 -4.07 -8.48
C SER A 452 -22.82 -2.82 -7.63
N ILE A 453 -23.71 -1.84 -7.74
CA ILE A 453 -23.75 -0.63 -6.94
C ILE A 453 -24.87 -0.79 -5.91
N ASN A 454 -24.54 -0.67 -4.63
CA ASN A 454 -25.51 -0.80 -3.55
C ASN A 454 -26.21 0.54 -3.26
N ALA A 455 -27.37 0.50 -2.61
CA ALA A 455 -28.16 1.71 -2.30
C ALA A 455 -27.44 2.69 -1.38
N ASP A 456 -26.54 2.19 -0.53
CA ASP A 456 -25.70 2.97 0.38
C ASP A 456 -24.44 3.56 -0.25
N GLY A 457 -24.27 3.41 -1.58
CA GLY A 457 -23.12 3.91 -2.32
C GLY A 457 -21.88 3.01 -2.26
N SER A 458 -21.91 1.90 -1.55
CA SER A 458 -20.84 0.90 -1.59
C SER A 458 -20.93 0.06 -2.88
N LEU A 459 -19.79 -0.50 -3.32
CA LEU A 459 -19.70 -1.31 -4.53
C LEU A 459 -19.38 -2.76 -4.16
N ALA A 460 -20.21 -3.70 -4.59
CA ALA A 460 -19.85 -5.11 -4.53
C ALA A 460 -18.85 -5.45 -5.64
N LEU A 461 -17.82 -6.20 -5.31
CA LEU A 461 -16.73 -6.56 -6.22
C LEU A 461 -16.80 -8.04 -6.62
N ASP A 462 -16.35 -8.32 -7.84
CA ASP A 462 -16.11 -9.64 -8.40
C ASP A 462 -14.60 -9.82 -8.56
N ASN A 463 -14.04 -10.89 -7.96
CA ASN A 463 -12.61 -11.20 -8.05
C ASN A 463 -12.22 -11.57 -9.47
N LYS A 464 -11.08 -11.07 -9.92
CA LYS A 464 -10.43 -11.45 -11.17
C LYS A 464 -9.06 -12.01 -10.83
N GLY A 465 -8.93 -13.35 -10.98
CA GLY A 465 -7.74 -14.11 -10.64
C GLY A 465 -7.76 -14.75 -9.25
N GLY A 466 -6.69 -15.46 -8.93
CA GLY A 466 -6.54 -16.31 -7.74
C GLY A 466 -6.06 -15.60 -6.45
N GLY A 467 -6.23 -14.29 -6.33
CA GLY A 467 -5.78 -13.54 -5.15
C GLY A 467 -6.74 -13.62 -3.96
N SER A 468 -6.21 -13.58 -2.73
CA SER A 468 -7.03 -13.48 -1.52
C SER A 468 -7.48 -12.05 -1.27
N PRO A 469 -8.80 -11.74 -1.23
CA PRO A 469 -9.28 -10.42 -0.86
C PRO A 469 -8.83 -9.96 0.53
N ALA A 470 -8.51 -10.89 1.42
CA ALA A 470 -8.03 -10.60 2.77
C ALA A 470 -6.74 -9.75 2.77
N PHE A 471 -5.87 -9.90 1.78
CA PHE A 471 -4.68 -9.05 1.63
C PHE A 471 -5.00 -7.57 1.35
N PHE A 472 -6.24 -7.26 0.98
CA PHE A 472 -6.64 -5.92 0.53
C PHE A 472 -7.63 -5.24 1.48
N TRP A 473 -8.19 -5.95 2.46
CA TRP A 473 -9.13 -5.39 3.41
C TRP A 473 -8.52 -4.24 4.22
N GLY A 474 -9.24 -3.13 4.27
CA GLY A 474 -8.77 -1.92 4.94
C GLY A 474 -7.61 -1.23 4.22
N HIS A 475 -7.36 -1.53 2.95
CA HIS A 475 -6.28 -0.92 2.17
C HIS A 475 -6.81 0.03 1.10
N PRO A 476 -6.02 1.05 0.73
CA PRO A 476 -6.32 1.91 -0.40
C PRO A 476 -6.45 1.12 -1.71
N ALA A 477 -7.38 1.54 -2.54
CA ALA A 477 -7.61 1.00 -3.88
C ALA A 477 -7.76 2.12 -4.91
N LEU A 478 -7.62 1.76 -6.17
CA LEU A 478 -7.89 2.61 -7.33
C LEU A 478 -9.05 2.01 -8.12
N LEU A 479 -10.12 2.77 -8.25
CA LEU A 479 -11.22 2.47 -9.15
C LEU A 479 -10.95 3.13 -10.50
N HIS A 480 -10.92 2.33 -11.55
CA HIS A 480 -10.62 2.75 -12.91
C HIS A 480 -11.90 2.98 -13.69
N THR A 481 -12.13 4.23 -14.10
CA THR A 481 -13.27 4.65 -14.92
C THR A 481 -12.81 5.11 -16.29
N SER A 482 -13.74 5.37 -17.19
CA SER A 482 -13.44 5.98 -18.49
C SER A 482 -12.83 7.38 -18.40
N ALA A 483 -12.99 8.09 -17.28
CA ALA A 483 -12.45 9.41 -17.05
C ALA A 483 -11.08 9.42 -16.37
N GLY A 484 -10.61 8.26 -15.85
CA GLY A 484 -9.38 8.12 -15.09
C GLY A 484 -9.57 7.33 -13.79
N MET A 485 -8.63 7.48 -12.88
CA MET A 485 -8.57 6.75 -11.62
C MET A 485 -9.19 7.55 -10.48
N LEU A 486 -10.02 6.90 -9.67
CA LEU A 486 -10.58 7.42 -8.44
C LEU A 486 -10.00 6.66 -7.25
N GLY A 487 -9.66 7.38 -6.17
CA GLY A 487 -9.26 6.74 -4.91
C GLY A 487 -10.46 6.06 -4.24
N ALA A 488 -10.19 4.92 -3.63
CA ALA A 488 -11.17 4.09 -2.92
C ALA A 488 -10.49 3.31 -1.78
N VAL A 489 -11.28 2.62 -0.97
CA VAL A 489 -10.79 1.70 0.06
C VAL A 489 -11.56 0.38 -0.03
N VAL A 490 -10.85 -0.74 0.00
CA VAL A 490 -11.49 -2.05 0.17
C VAL A 490 -11.99 -2.15 1.61
N ALA A 491 -13.29 -2.31 1.78
CA ALA A 491 -13.92 -2.31 3.09
C ALA A 491 -13.47 -3.51 3.94
N LEU A 492 -13.43 -3.31 5.26
CA LEU A 492 -13.31 -4.42 6.19
C LEU A 492 -14.63 -5.22 6.20
N PRO A 493 -14.58 -6.55 6.29
CA PRO A 493 -15.78 -7.37 6.44
C PRO A 493 -16.44 -7.14 7.79
N ASP A 494 -17.73 -7.46 7.88
CA ASP A 494 -18.49 -7.33 9.12
C ASP A 494 -17.90 -8.20 10.24
N GLY A 495 -17.80 -7.62 11.43
CA GLY A 495 -17.25 -8.30 12.60
C GLY A 495 -15.73 -8.40 12.67
N PHE A 496 -14.99 -7.84 11.70
CA PHE A 496 -13.53 -7.84 11.67
C PHE A 496 -12.90 -7.27 12.96
N ASP A 497 -13.56 -6.36 13.64
CA ASP A 497 -13.11 -5.72 14.86
C ASP A 497 -13.30 -6.58 16.14
N THR A 498 -13.73 -7.81 15.98
CA THR A 498 -13.95 -8.74 17.10
C THR A 498 -12.90 -9.84 17.13
N ALA A 499 -12.48 -10.25 18.33
CA ALA A 499 -11.56 -11.39 18.51
C ALA A 499 -12.15 -12.76 18.06
N LYS A 500 -13.43 -12.77 17.68
CA LYS A 500 -14.12 -13.95 17.14
C LYS A 500 -14.09 -14.02 15.62
N PHE A 501 -13.60 -12.98 14.96
CA PHE A 501 -13.44 -13.01 13.51
C PHE A 501 -12.35 -14.01 13.14
N HIS A 502 -12.63 -14.85 12.17
CA HIS A 502 -11.67 -15.77 11.61
C HIS A 502 -11.46 -15.43 10.13
N PHE A 503 -10.21 -15.33 9.74
CA PHE A 503 -9.88 -15.14 8.33
C PHE A 503 -10.34 -16.36 7.55
N PRO A 504 -11.06 -16.16 6.45
CA PRO A 504 -11.52 -17.27 5.63
C PRO A 504 -10.31 -17.98 4.99
N ALA A 505 -10.33 -19.30 5.04
CA ALA A 505 -9.37 -20.12 4.30
C ALA A 505 -9.61 -20.08 2.78
N ASP A 506 -10.81 -19.66 2.35
CA ASP A 506 -11.18 -19.55 0.94
C ASP A 506 -10.88 -18.13 0.43
N PHE A 507 -10.07 -18.04 -0.62
CA PHE A 507 -9.75 -16.78 -1.30
C PHE A 507 -10.91 -16.18 -2.13
N ARG A 508 -12.04 -16.87 -2.24
CA ARG A 508 -13.24 -16.44 -3.00
C ARG A 508 -14.22 -15.60 -2.19
N VAL A 509 -13.77 -15.00 -1.11
CA VAL A 509 -14.62 -14.15 -0.28
C VAL A 509 -15.00 -12.88 -1.03
N ALA A 510 -16.27 -12.49 -0.91
CA ALA A 510 -16.77 -11.25 -1.49
C ALA A 510 -16.05 -10.03 -0.91
N ALA A 511 -15.63 -9.11 -1.76
CA ALA A 511 -15.07 -7.84 -1.36
C ALA A 511 -16.07 -6.70 -1.63
N THR A 512 -16.01 -5.66 -0.82
CA THR A 512 -16.80 -4.42 -0.96
C THR A 512 -15.86 -3.24 -1.08
N LEU A 513 -16.17 -2.28 -1.94
CA LEU A 513 -15.37 -1.07 -2.13
C LEU A 513 -16.14 0.15 -1.63
N ASN A 514 -15.46 0.99 -0.85
CA ASN A 514 -15.93 2.30 -0.43
C ASN A 514 -15.28 3.37 -1.31
N VAL A 515 -16.12 4.13 -2.01
CA VAL A 515 -15.71 5.21 -2.93
C VAL A 515 -16.03 6.60 -2.38
N GLY A 516 -16.41 6.68 -1.11
CA GLY A 516 -16.75 7.94 -0.44
C GLY A 516 -18.15 8.48 -0.75
N ALA A 517 -18.96 7.74 -1.50
CA ALA A 517 -20.35 8.04 -1.78
C ALA A 517 -21.26 7.48 -0.66
N GLY A 518 -22.40 8.13 -0.43
CA GLY A 518 -23.43 7.71 0.52
C GLY A 518 -24.70 7.18 -0.15
N SER A 519 -24.75 7.17 -1.50
CA SER A 519 -25.89 6.67 -2.26
C SER A 519 -25.50 6.25 -3.67
N ALA A 520 -26.35 5.46 -4.32
CA ALA A 520 -26.17 5.07 -5.72
C ALA A 520 -26.15 6.28 -6.67
N ASP A 521 -26.91 7.33 -6.38
CA ASP A 521 -26.93 8.56 -7.18
C ASP A 521 -25.59 9.32 -7.09
N GLU A 522 -24.98 9.35 -5.91
CA GLU A 522 -23.63 9.93 -5.74
C GLU A 522 -22.58 9.12 -6.49
N VAL A 523 -22.68 7.78 -6.48
CA VAL A 523 -21.81 6.90 -7.28
C VAL A 523 -21.94 7.21 -8.78
N ALA A 524 -23.18 7.35 -9.26
CA ALA A 524 -23.44 7.71 -10.67
C ALA A 524 -22.87 9.11 -11.02
N ALA A 525 -22.94 10.07 -10.09
CA ALA A 525 -22.36 11.41 -10.27
C ALA A 525 -20.82 11.37 -10.37
N LEU A 526 -20.15 10.40 -9.77
CA LEU A 526 -18.72 10.15 -9.91
C LEU A 526 -18.36 9.46 -11.25
N GLY A 527 -19.35 9.11 -12.07
CA GLY A 527 -19.17 8.45 -13.37
C GLY A 527 -18.84 6.95 -13.27
N ILE A 528 -19.03 6.35 -12.11
CA ILE A 528 -18.73 4.94 -11.82
C ILE A 528 -19.84 4.04 -12.41
N LYS A 529 -19.43 2.92 -13.00
CA LYS A 529 -20.35 1.96 -13.65
C LYS A 529 -20.06 0.52 -13.23
N VAL A 530 -21.06 -0.32 -13.30
CA VAL A 530 -20.88 -1.77 -13.27
C VAL A 530 -19.94 -2.17 -14.41
N GLY A 531 -18.96 -3.00 -14.11
CA GLY A 531 -17.92 -3.41 -15.04
C GLY A 531 -16.63 -2.58 -15.00
N ASP A 532 -16.60 -1.42 -14.35
CA ASP A 532 -15.35 -0.72 -14.06
C ASP A 532 -14.45 -1.63 -13.22
N PHE A 533 -13.12 -1.50 -13.38
CA PHE A 533 -12.20 -2.38 -12.67
C PHE A 533 -11.50 -1.68 -11.50
N VAL A 534 -11.01 -2.49 -10.55
CA VAL A 534 -10.38 -2.01 -9.33
C VAL A 534 -9.04 -2.72 -9.14
N THR A 535 -8.03 -1.92 -8.81
CA THR A 535 -6.69 -2.40 -8.47
C THR A 535 -6.21 -1.79 -7.17
N ILE A 536 -5.07 -2.28 -6.67
CA ILE A 536 -4.36 -1.64 -5.56
C ILE A 536 -3.31 -0.69 -6.15
N PRO A 537 -3.07 0.49 -5.55
CA PRO A 537 -2.02 1.40 -5.99
C PRO A 537 -0.67 0.70 -6.06
N LYS A 538 0.08 0.92 -7.14
CA LYS A 538 1.39 0.33 -7.36
C LYS A 538 2.49 1.36 -7.13
N ARG A 539 3.51 0.97 -6.40
CA ARG A 539 4.75 1.71 -6.27
C ARG A 539 5.91 0.75 -6.26
N MET A 540 6.72 0.80 -7.29
CA MET A 540 7.94 -0.01 -7.38
C MET A 540 8.97 0.53 -6.38
N ASN A 541 9.31 -0.27 -5.38
CA ASN A 541 10.28 0.06 -4.35
C ASN A 541 11.58 -0.70 -4.62
N THR A 542 12.71 0.02 -4.60
CA THR A 542 14.03 -0.60 -4.61
C THR A 542 14.43 -0.93 -3.18
N LEU A 543 14.70 -2.18 -2.92
CA LEU A 543 15.15 -2.72 -1.65
C LEU A 543 16.67 -2.82 -1.59
N VAL A 544 17.20 -3.30 -0.47
CA VAL A 544 18.64 -3.58 -0.32
C VAL A 544 19.10 -4.60 -1.37
N ASP A 545 20.37 -4.51 -1.79
CA ASP A 545 21.03 -5.39 -2.79
C ASP A 545 20.39 -5.39 -4.19
N GLY A 546 19.63 -4.32 -4.55
CA GLY A 546 19.04 -4.17 -5.89
C GLY A 546 17.82 -5.05 -6.15
N ARG A 547 17.23 -5.61 -5.10
CA ARG A 547 15.94 -6.28 -5.16
C ARG A 547 14.81 -5.25 -5.31
N VAL A 548 13.70 -5.70 -5.83
CA VAL A 548 12.54 -4.86 -6.14
C VAL A 548 11.29 -5.49 -5.56
N SER A 549 10.46 -4.64 -4.94
CA SER A 549 9.13 -5.04 -4.49
C SER A 549 8.07 -4.14 -5.10
N VAL A 550 7.08 -4.77 -5.69
CA VAL A 550 5.84 -4.14 -6.18
C VAL A 550 4.82 -5.24 -6.44
N ARG A 551 3.56 -4.91 -6.52
CA ARG A 551 2.51 -5.82 -6.95
C ARG A 551 2.55 -6.06 -8.47
N SER A 552 2.10 -7.22 -8.91
CA SER A 552 1.99 -7.62 -10.34
C SER A 552 3.33 -7.77 -11.06
N LEU A 553 4.36 -8.24 -10.34
CA LEU A 553 5.57 -8.76 -10.97
C LEU A 553 5.24 -10.02 -11.77
N ASP A 554 4.27 -10.78 -11.32
CA ASP A 554 3.54 -11.81 -12.04
C ASP A 554 2.53 -11.15 -13.02
N ASP A 555 2.66 -11.25 -14.34
CA ASP A 555 3.83 -11.69 -15.11
C ASP A 555 4.49 -10.52 -15.89
N ARG A 556 4.61 -9.35 -15.26
CA ARG A 556 5.28 -8.20 -15.89
C ARG A 556 6.79 -8.46 -16.08
N VAL A 557 7.37 -9.38 -15.32
CA VAL A 557 8.77 -9.79 -15.46
C VAL A 557 8.96 -10.59 -16.76
N GLY A 558 8.13 -11.59 -17.03
CA GLY A 558 8.16 -12.34 -18.29
C GLY A 558 7.90 -11.44 -19.49
N CYS A 559 6.90 -10.55 -19.39
CA CYS A 559 6.66 -9.53 -20.40
C CYS A 559 7.91 -8.68 -20.68
N THR A 560 8.62 -8.25 -19.62
CA THR A 560 9.87 -7.48 -19.72
C THR A 560 10.97 -8.28 -20.42
N ALA A 561 11.17 -9.52 -20.01
CA ALA A 561 12.20 -10.40 -20.59
C ALA A 561 11.97 -10.60 -22.08
N MET A 562 10.72 -10.81 -22.52
CA MET A 562 10.38 -10.95 -23.93
C MET A 562 10.62 -9.65 -24.72
N VAL A 563 10.28 -8.47 -24.17
CA VAL A 563 10.59 -7.18 -24.82
C VAL A 563 12.10 -7.02 -25.02
N GLN A 564 12.91 -7.30 -23.99
CA GLN A 564 14.37 -7.25 -24.08
C GLN A 564 14.94 -8.22 -25.12
N ALA A 565 14.39 -9.44 -25.16
CA ALA A 565 14.80 -10.44 -26.14
C ALA A 565 14.50 -10.00 -27.59
N VAL A 566 13.32 -9.41 -27.86
CA VAL A 566 13.00 -8.88 -29.20
C VAL A 566 13.99 -7.80 -29.64
N TRP A 567 14.40 -6.89 -28.73
CA TRP A 567 15.45 -5.91 -29.03
C TRP A 567 16.81 -6.57 -29.31
N ALA A 568 17.22 -7.55 -28.49
CA ALA A 568 18.49 -8.26 -28.62
C ALA A 568 18.58 -9.13 -29.88
N LEU A 569 17.48 -9.67 -30.37
CA LEU A 569 17.43 -10.43 -31.60
C LEU A 569 17.70 -9.54 -32.83
N GLY A 570 17.18 -8.31 -32.84
CA GLY A 570 17.39 -7.36 -33.92
C GLY A 570 16.55 -7.63 -35.16
N LYS A 571 16.53 -6.66 -36.09
CA LYS A 571 15.70 -6.70 -37.30
C LYS A 571 16.09 -7.81 -38.32
N ASP A 572 17.35 -8.24 -38.28
CA ASP A 572 17.91 -9.22 -39.21
C ASP A 572 17.82 -10.66 -38.69
N PHE A 573 17.01 -10.90 -37.66
CA PHE A 573 16.75 -12.24 -37.14
C PHE A 573 15.67 -12.95 -37.98
N HIS A 574 15.99 -14.13 -38.51
CA HIS A 574 15.18 -14.80 -39.54
C HIS A 574 14.68 -16.19 -39.16
N ARG A 575 14.90 -16.66 -37.92
CA ARG A 575 14.31 -17.96 -37.50
C ARG A 575 12.84 -17.82 -37.22
N ASP A 576 12.09 -18.88 -37.46
CA ASP A 576 10.65 -18.92 -37.21
C ASP A 576 10.34 -19.06 -35.73
N VAL A 577 10.27 -17.91 -35.04
CA VAL A 577 9.95 -17.79 -33.60
C VAL A 577 8.81 -16.79 -33.42
N THR A 578 7.92 -17.09 -32.53
CA THR A 578 6.78 -16.21 -32.19
C THR A 578 6.82 -15.84 -30.73
N PHE A 579 6.60 -14.56 -30.42
CA PHE A 579 6.38 -14.03 -29.09
C PHE A 579 4.92 -13.67 -28.92
N VAL A 580 4.31 -14.10 -27.81
CA VAL A 580 2.88 -13.89 -27.53
C VAL A 580 2.75 -13.32 -26.12
N TRP A 581 2.25 -12.11 -25.99
CA TRP A 581 1.80 -11.55 -24.73
C TRP A 581 0.32 -11.88 -24.57
N SER A 582 0.04 -12.89 -23.75
CA SER A 582 -1.31 -13.47 -23.60
C SER A 582 -2.19 -12.63 -22.67
N THR A 583 -3.49 -12.94 -22.70
CA THR A 583 -4.53 -12.31 -21.87
C THR A 583 -5.24 -13.35 -21.03
N ARG A 584 -5.83 -12.93 -19.90
CA ARG A 584 -6.70 -13.76 -19.06
C ARG A 584 -6.06 -15.08 -18.62
N GLU A 585 -4.76 -15.06 -18.32
CA GLU A 585 -4.06 -16.20 -17.72
C GLU A 585 -4.67 -16.52 -16.37
N GLU A 586 -4.82 -15.52 -15.50
CA GLU A 586 -5.33 -15.57 -14.14
C GLU A 586 -6.79 -16.08 -14.02
N LEU A 587 -7.51 -16.12 -15.11
CA LEU A 587 -8.87 -16.70 -15.23
C LEU A 587 -8.88 -18.12 -15.81
N GLY A 588 -7.73 -18.78 -15.90
CA GLY A 588 -7.58 -20.15 -16.37
C GLY A 588 -7.05 -20.24 -17.80
N LEU A 589 -5.98 -19.53 -18.12
CA LEU A 589 -5.18 -19.63 -19.34
C LEU A 589 -5.97 -19.32 -20.63
N LEU A 590 -7.00 -18.46 -20.56
CA LEU A 590 -7.99 -18.33 -21.65
C LEU A 590 -7.39 -17.75 -22.94
N GLY A 591 -6.50 -16.78 -22.85
CA GLY A 591 -5.84 -16.20 -24.02
C GLY A 591 -4.92 -17.20 -24.72
N ALA A 592 -4.11 -17.90 -23.93
CA ALA A 592 -3.22 -18.96 -24.41
C ALA A 592 -4.00 -20.12 -25.07
N ALA A 593 -5.11 -20.55 -24.44
CA ALA A 593 -5.96 -21.60 -24.98
C ALA A 593 -6.55 -21.21 -26.35
N ALA A 594 -7.01 -19.96 -26.50
CA ALA A 594 -7.53 -19.47 -27.79
C ALA A 594 -6.43 -19.41 -28.86
N PHE A 595 -5.22 -18.97 -28.52
CA PHE A 595 -4.08 -18.95 -29.43
C PHE A 595 -3.65 -20.38 -29.82
N ALA A 596 -3.55 -21.31 -28.87
CA ALA A 596 -3.21 -22.71 -29.12
C ALA A 596 -4.21 -23.39 -30.05
N GLU A 597 -5.52 -23.20 -29.84
CA GLU A 597 -6.57 -23.72 -30.68
C GLU A 597 -6.50 -23.17 -32.12
N ALA A 598 -6.30 -21.86 -32.28
CA ALA A 598 -6.15 -21.20 -33.55
C ALA A 598 -4.93 -21.73 -34.33
N ALA A 599 -3.79 -21.89 -33.66
CA ALA A 599 -2.58 -22.46 -34.22
C ALA A 599 -2.80 -23.92 -34.68
N ALA A 600 -3.50 -24.72 -33.88
CA ALA A 600 -3.81 -26.10 -34.22
C ALA A 600 -4.72 -26.20 -35.45
N LYS A 601 -5.78 -25.38 -35.53
CA LYS A 601 -6.67 -25.30 -36.67
C LYS A 601 -5.95 -24.88 -37.96
N ALA A 602 -4.96 -24.02 -37.85
CA ALA A 602 -4.13 -23.57 -38.97
C ALA A 602 -3.01 -24.55 -39.34
N GLY A 603 -2.85 -25.69 -38.63
CA GLY A 603 -1.72 -26.59 -38.82
C GLY A 603 -0.35 -25.99 -38.41
N ALA A 604 -0.36 -24.94 -37.61
CA ALA A 604 0.80 -24.15 -37.21
C ALA A 604 1.19 -24.38 -35.73
N THR A 605 0.80 -25.50 -35.14
CA THR A 605 1.20 -25.88 -33.78
C THR A 605 2.73 -25.91 -33.68
N PRO A 606 3.36 -25.15 -32.70
CA PRO A 606 4.80 -25.18 -32.51
C PRO A 606 5.25 -26.56 -32.01
N LYS A 607 6.53 -26.86 -32.13
CA LYS A 607 7.10 -28.06 -31.48
C LYS A 607 7.24 -27.81 -29.97
N THR A 608 7.67 -26.62 -29.61
CA THR A 608 7.94 -26.24 -28.21
C THR A 608 7.29 -24.89 -27.91
N VAL A 609 6.68 -24.81 -26.75
CA VAL A 609 6.23 -23.56 -26.14
C VAL A 609 7.11 -23.30 -24.91
N PHE A 610 7.66 -22.12 -24.82
CA PHE A 610 8.30 -21.59 -23.63
C PHE A 610 7.30 -20.68 -22.93
N ALA A 611 6.54 -21.24 -22.00
CA ALA A 611 5.71 -20.43 -21.11
C ALA A 611 6.63 -19.75 -20.11
N ILE A 612 6.57 -18.43 -20.07
CA ILE A 612 7.32 -17.60 -19.13
C ILE A 612 6.34 -17.18 -18.07
N ASP A 613 6.62 -17.57 -16.83
CA ASP A 613 5.71 -17.35 -15.72
C ASP A 613 6.50 -17.45 -14.41
N THR A 614 5.95 -17.00 -13.28
CA THR A 614 6.65 -16.96 -12.01
C THR A 614 7.06 -18.36 -11.51
N PHE A 615 8.21 -18.46 -10.87
CA PHE A 615 8.52 -19.57 -9.96
C PHE A 615 8.23 -19.11 -8.55
N VAL A 616 7.12 -19.57 -7.99
CA VAL A 616 6.77 -19.26 -6.61
C VAL A 616 7.82 -19.87 -5.69
N SER A 617 8.65 -19.01 -5.12
CA SER A 617 9.83 -19.40 -4.36
C SER A 617 9.46 -19.80 -2.93
N SER A 618 10.06 -20.88 -2.45
CA SER A 618 10.05 -21.25 -1.02
C SER A 618 11.30 -20.74 -0.26
N ASP A 619 12.09 -19.88 -0.86
CA ASP A 619 13.26 -19.22 -0.25
C ASP A 619 12.81 -18.13 0.74
N THR A 620 11.98 -18.49 1.71
CA THR A 620 11.49 -17.61 2.79
C THR A 620 11.34 -18.42 4.09
N PRO A 621 11.46 -17.80 5.28
CA PRO A 621 11.40 -18.52 6.54
C PRO A 621 10.03 -19.16 6.84
N LEU A 622 8.96 -18.70 6.18
CA LEU A 622 7.60 -19.21 6.41
C LEU A 622 7.22 -20.37 5.49
N GLU A 623 7.91 -20.55 4.37
CA GLU A 623 7.56 -21.55 3.37
C GLU A 623 8.13 -22.94 3.68
N SER A 624 7.53 -23.94 3.06
CA SER A 624 7.93 -25.34 3.25
C SER A 624 9.06 -25.71 2.30
N HIS A 625 10.17 -26.24 2.84
CA HIS A 625 11.29 -26.78 2.05
C HIS A 625 10.98 -28.08 1.29
N ARG A 626 9.74 -28.51 1.21
CA ARG A 626 9.34 -29.64 0.32
C ARG A 626 9.39 -29.26 -1.17
N PHE A 627 9.38 -27.98 -1.48
CA PHE A 627 9.60 -27.43 -2.81
C PHE A 627 11.08 -27.07 -3.00
N ALA A 628 11.52 -26.89 -4.24
CA ALA A 628 12.81 -26.29 -4.50
C ALA A 628 12.78 -24.81 -4.10
N ASP A 629 13.88 -24.33 -3.51
CA ASP A 629 13.92 -22.97 -2.97
C ASP A 629 13.70 -21.90 -4.07
N GLY A 630 14.31 -22.06 -5.24
CA GLY A 630 14.28 -21.01 -6.28
C GLY A 630 14.83 -19.72 -5.70
N LYS A 631 16.14 -19.68 -5.38
CA LYS A 631 16.76 -18.57 -4.64
C LYS A 631 16.83 -17.29 -5.45
N LEU A 632 16.46 -16.18 -4.82
CA LEU A 632 16.55 -14.87 -5.44
C LEU A 632 18.04 -14.48 -5.68
N GLY A 633 18.33 -14.04 -6.92
CA GLY A 633 19.65 -13.60 -7.34
C GLY A 633 20.59 -14.70 -7.79
N GLU A 634 20.10 -15.95 -7.90
CA GLU A 634 20.85 -17.11 -8.38
C GLU A 634 20.53 -17.48 -9.85
N GLY A 635 19.79 -16.62 -10.55
CA GLY A 635 19.46 -16.77 -11.96
C GLY A 635 18.02 -17.22 -12.23
N PHE A 636 17.70 -17.34 -13.54
CA PHE A 636 16.37 -17.83 -13.93
C PHE A 636 16.16 -19.29 -13.51
N VAL A 637 14.90 -19.72 -13.49
CA VAL A 637 14.53 -21.08 -13.09
C VAL A 637 13.90 -21.83 -14.26
N VAL A 638 14.34 -23.07 -14.54
CA VAL A 638 13.57 -24.01 -15.33
C VAL A 638 12.50 -24.59 -14.41
N ARG A 639 11.25 -24.21 -14.63
CA ARG A 639 10.07 -24.68 -13.86
C ARG A 639 9.72 -26.10 -14.30
N ALA A 640 10.48 -27.06 -13.76
CA ALA A 640 10.47 -28.43 -14.25
C ALA A 640 9.16 -29.15 -13.97
N ILE A 641 8.52 -28.86 -12.84
CA ILE A 641 7.24 -29.44 -12.43
C ILE A 641 6.41 -28.34 -11.76
N ASP A 642 5.14 -28.25 -12.14
CA ASP A 642 4.13 -27.44 -11.46
C ASP A 642 2.76 -28.15 -11.45
N GLY A 643 1.70 -27.42 -11.11
CA GLY A 643 0.33 -27.96 -11.04
C GLY A 643 -0.27 -28.32 -12.42
N SER A 644 0.31 -27.83 -13.50
CA SER A 644 -0.22 -27.98 -14.88
C SER A 644 0.73 -28.71 -15.83
N ASN A 645 2.02 -28.83 -15.51
CA ASN A 645 3.04 -29.32 -16.43
C ASN A 645 4.13 -30.15 -15.76
N ILE A 646 4.72 -31.07 -16.52
CA ILE A 646 5.95 -31.80 -16.22
C ILE A 646 6.85 -31.71 -17.45
N VAL A 647 7.91 -30.90 -17.36
CA VAL A 647 8.89 -30.72 -18.46
C VAL A 647 9.69 -32.01 -18.65
N PRO A 648 9.82 -32.53 -19.87
CA PRO A 648 10.69 -33.66 -20.15
C PRO A 648 12.10 -33.39 -19.67
N TRP A 649 12.72 -34.31 -18.93
CA TRP A 649 14.03 -34.12 -18.36
C TRP A 649 15.12 -33.77 -19.40
N ALA A 650 15.02 -34.35 -20.60
CA ALA A 650 15.93 -34.03 -21.71
C ALA A 650 15.86 -32.55 -22.13
N ASP A 651 14.67 -31.94 -22.06
CA ASP A 651 14.49 -30.54 -22.38
C ASP A 651 15.01 -29.63 -21.25
N VAL A 652 14.84 -30.02 -19.98
CA VAL A 652 15.50 -29.35 -18.84
C VAL A 652 17.01 -29.30 -19.06
N GLN A 653 17.63 -30.47 -19.32
CA GLN A 653 19.08 -30.57 -19.57
C GLN A 653 19.54 -29.74 -20.79
N ARG A 654 18.71 -29.68 -21.82
CA ARG A 654 19.00 -28.87 -23.01
C ARG A 654 18.99 -27.37 -22.70
N VAL A 655 18.03 -26.88 -21.94
CA VAL A 655 17.99 -25.48 -21.48
C VAL A 655 19.22 -25.17 -20.63
N GLU A 656 19.56 -26.04 -19.68
CA GLU A 656 20.76 -25.88 -18.82
C GLU A 656 22.06 -25.86 -19.63
N ALA A 657 22.16 -26.71 -20.67
CA ALA A 657 23.34 -26.73 -21.54
C ALA A 657 23.49 -25.42 -22.34
N ILE A 658 22.38 -24.85 -22.82
CA ILE A 658 22.39 -23.55 -23.51
C ILE A 658 22.72 -22.44 -22.50
N ALA A 659 22.13 -22.43 -21.32
CA ALA A 659 22.43 -21.47 -20.26
C ALA A 659 23.94 -21.50 -19.89
N LYS A 660 24.49 -22.67 -19.67
CA LYS A 660 25.91 -22.86 -19.38
C LYS A 660 26.80 -22.37 -20.51
N LYS A 661 26.46 -22.65 -21.78
CA LYS A 661 27.19 -22.18 -22.96
C LYS A 661 27.32 -20.66 -23.00
N HIS A 662 26.26 -19.95 -22.56
CA HIS A 662 26.18 -18.49 -22.53
C HIS A 662 26.54 -17.88 -21.18
N THR A 663 26.97 -18.68 -20.21
CA THR A 663 27.31 -18.24 -18.84
C THR A 663 26.12 -17.56 -18.15
N ILE A 664 24.90 -18.03 -18.42
CA ILE A 664 23.66 -17.54 -17.81
C ILE A 664 23.38 -18.34 -16.53
N PRO A 665 23.24 -17.71 -15.36
CA PRO A 665 22.90 -18.41 -14.12
C PRO A 665 21.52 -19.09 -14.25
N VAL A 666 21.44 -20.36 -13.86
CA VAL A 666 20.23 -21.18 -13.99
C VAL A 666 20.00 -22.06 -12.77
N GLN A 667 18.75 -22.16 -12.38
CA GLN A 667 18.23 -23.09 -11.38
C GLN A 667 17.16 -23.96 -12.04
N HIS A 668 16.73 -25.04 -11.39
CA HIS A 668 15.55 -25.80 -11.77
C HIS A 668 14.82 -26.28 -10.52
N GLY A 669 13.52 -26.52 -10.63
CA GLY A 669 12.77 -26.94 -9.46
C GLY A 669 11.31 -27.24 -9.70
N VAL A 670 10.64 -27.49 -8.56
CA VAL A 670 9.22 -27.80 -8.45
C VAL A 670 8.53 -26.66 -7.69
N THR A 671 7.42 -26.17 -8.23
CA THR A 671 6.62 -25.11 -7.59
C THR A 671 5.12 -25.42 -7.67
N GLY A 672 4.26 -24.51 -7.17
CA GLY A 672 2.81 -24.55 -7.32
C GLY A 672 2.32 -23.66 -8.47
N GLY A 673 1.02 -23.70 -8.73
CA GLY A 673 0.38 -22.92 -9.81
C GLY A 673 0.34 -23.64 -11.15
N GLY A 674 -0.08 -22.95 -12.21
CA GLY A 674 -0.09 -23.42 -13.60
C GLY A 674 0.67 -22.47 -14.51
N ASN A 675 0.66 -22.69 -15.82
CA ASN A 675 1.26 -21.81 -16.82
C ASN A 675 0.56 -21.95 -18.18
N ASP A 676 0.69 -20.95 -19.03
CA ASP A 676 0.05 -20.84 -20.35
C ASP A 676 0.43 -21.98 -21.32
N GLY A 677 1.63 -22.56 -21.22
CA GLY A 677 2.14 -23.61 -22.10
C GLY A 677 1.35 -24.91 -22.02
N ALA A 678 0.74 -25.18 -20.87
CA ALA A 678 -0.09 -26.37 -20.65
C ALA A 678 -1.23 -26.48 -21.67
N THR A 679 -1.72 -25.35 -22.19
CA THR A 679 -2.82 -25.32 -23.18
C THR A 679 -2.43 -25.91 -24.53
N PHE A 680 -1.15 -26.00 -24.87
CA PHE A 680 -0.63 -26.48 -26.14
C PHE A 680 -0.34 -27.98 -26.12
N VAL A 681 -0.15 -28.59 -24.96
CA VAL A 681 0.25 -29.99 -24.81
C VAL A 681 -0.75 -30.94 -25.51
N ARG A 682 -2.04 -30.64 -25.41
CA ARG A 682 -3.12 -31.40 -26.09
C ARG A 682 -3.02 -31.39 -27.60
N TYR A 683 -2.31 -30.44 -28.21
CA TYR A 683 -2.09 -30.31 -29.64
C TYR A 683 -0.71 -30.81 -30.09
N GLY A 684 0.05 -31.44 -29.15
CA GLY A 684 1.31 -32.11 -29.45
C GLY A 684 2.55 -31.23 -29.34
N ALA A 685 2.47 -30.05 -28.73
CA ALA A 685 3.63 -29.27 -28.37
C ALA A 685 4.22 -29.73 -27.02
N THR A 686 5.53 -29.53 -26.83
CA THR A 686 6.16 -29.66 -25.53
C THR A 686 6.13 -28.30 -24.84
N ASP A 687 5.65 -28.26 -23.61
CA ASP A 687 5.73 -27.09 -22.75
C ASP A 687 7.01 -27.13 -21.95
N VAL A 688 7.90 -26.13 -22.13
CA VAL A 688 9.16 -25.93 -21.38
C VAL A 688 9.05 -24.62 -20.63
N ALA A 689 8.56 -24.69 -19.39
CA ALA A 689 8.30 -23.51 -18.60
C ALA A 689 9.61 -22.86 -18.10
N LEU A 690 9.75 -21.57 -18.36
CA LEU A 690 10.86 -20.71 -17.91
C LEU A 690 10.33 -19.72 -16.89
N SER A 691 11.10 -19.47 -15.85
CA SER A 691 10.63 -18.68 -14.72
C SER A 691 11.74 -17.83 -14.10
N TRP A 692 11.35 -16.99 -13.17
CA TRP A 692 12.23 -16.30 -12.23
C TRP A 692 11.70 -16.53 -10.81
N PRO A 693 12.58 -16.55 -9.78
CA PRO A 693 12.12 -16.68 -8.41
C PRO A 693 11.30 -15.47 -7.98
N LEU A 694 10.12 -15.71 -7.41
CA LEU A 694 9.22 -14.70 -6.86
C LEU A 694 8.84 -15.06 -5.42
N ARG A 695 9.09 -14.16 -4.47
CA ARG A 695 8.56 -14.26 -3.10
C ARG A 695 7.21 -13.56 -2.99
N TYR A 696 6.35 -14.08 -2.13
CA TYR A 696 5.06 -13.48 -1.78
C TYR A 696 4.12 -13.32 -2.99
N ALA A 697 4.11 -14.30 -3.89
CA ALA A 697 3.26 -14.31 -5.09
C ALA A 697 1.79 -14.05 -4.76
N HIS A 698 1.10 -13.30 -5.62
CA HIS A 698 -0.30 -12.89 -5.50
C HIS A 698 -0.59 -11.99 -4.27
N SER A 699 0.43 -11.31 -3.74
CA SER A 699 0.31 -10.39 -2.61
C SER A 699 0.42 -8.92 -3.02
N PRO A 700 0.15 -7.97 -2.11
CA PRO A 700 0.37 -6.54 -2.37
C PRO A 700 1.83 -6.14 -2.59
N ALA A 701 2.80 -6.94 -2.15
CA ALA A 701 4.22 -6.62 -2.16
C ALA A 701 5.08 -7.81 -2.58
N GLU A 702 4.89 -8.28 -3.81
CA GLU A 702 5.75 -9.28 -4.44
C GLU A 702 7.20 -8.80 -4.50
N LEU A 703 8.16 -9.73 -4.44
CA LEU A 703 9.58 -9.39 -4.33
C LEU A 703 10.45 -10.26 -5.25
N ILE A 704 11.32 -9.60 -6.02
CA ILE A 704 12.25 -10.23 -6.97
C ILE A 704 13.67 -9.65 -6.87
N ASP A 705 14.60 -10.33 -7.55
CA ASP A 705 15.96 -9.84 -7.78
C ASP A 705 16.14 -9.47 -9.26
N MET A 706 16.65 -8.29 -9.54
CA MET A 706 16.86 -7.82 -10.92
C MET A 706 17.93 -8.61 -11.69
N ARG A 707 18.78 -9.38 -11.01
CA ARG A 707 19.74 -10.31 -11.64
C ARG A 707 19.01 -11.47 -12.32
N ASP A 708 17.94 -11.96 -11.73
CA ASP A 708 17.13 -13.06 -12.26
C ASP A 708 16.34 -12.60 -13.49
N VAL A 709 15.84 -11.37 -13.47
CA VAL A 709 15.14 -10.76 -14.64
C VAL A 709 16.10 -10.65 -15.84
N ARG A 710 17.37 -10.26 -15.61
CA ARG A 710 18.39 -10.22 -16.68
C ARG A 710 18.70 -11.63 -17.20
N ALA A 711 18.92 -12.59 -16.29
CA ALA A 711 19.17 -13.97 -16.67
C ALA A 711 18.03 -14.57 -17.50
N LEU A 712 16.77 -14.24 -17.15
CA LEU A 712 15.59 -14.65 -17.91
C LEU A 712 15.59 -14.02 -19.32
N ALA A 713 15.86 -12.73 -19.46
CA ALA A 713 15.94 -12.06 -20.77
C ALA A 713 17.04 -12.66 -21.66
N ASP A 714 18.19 -12.95 -21.05
CA ASP A 714 19.34 -13.56 -21.75
C ASP A 714 19.03 -14.97 -22.24
N ILE A 715 18.37 -15.82 -21.41
CA ILE A 715 18.02 -17.18 -21.83
C ILE A 715 16.93 -17.19 -22.88
N VAL A 716 15.92 -16.33 -22.81
CA VAL A 716 14.90 -16.18 -23.86
C VAL A 716 15.55 -15.82 -25.19
N THR A 717 16.54 -14.90 -25.16
CA THR A 717 17.32 -14.54 -26.36
C THR A 717 18.13 -15.71 -26.90
N ALA A 718 18.84 -16.45 -26.03
CA ALA A 718 19.67 -17.59 -26.42
C ALA A 718 18.84 -18.73 -27.00
N LEU A 719 17.73 -19.09 -26.36
CA LEU A 719 16.79 -20.12 -26.84
C LEU A 719 16.15 -19.73 -28.17
N SER A 720 15.80 -18.46 -28.38
CA SER A 720 15.30 -17.99 -29.66
C SER A 720 16.28 -18.23 -30.79
N ARG A 721 17.58 -18.17 -30.51
CA ARG A 721 18.66 -18.38 -31.50
C ARG A 721 19.02 -19.85 -31.71
N GLU A 722 18.89 -20.71 -30.70
CA GLU A 722 19.54 -22.02 -30.70
C GLU A 722 18.59 -23.21 -30.53
N TRP A 723 17.37 -23.02 -30.04
CA TRP A 723 16.43 -24.12 -29.77
C TRP A 723 15.93 -24.88 -31.00
#